data_a6975d6fe84a5fe7c1d001716f889490
#
_entry.id   a6975d6fe84a5fe7c1d001716f889490
#
_cell.length_a   1.000
_cell.length_b   1.000
_cell.length_c   1.000
_cell.angle_alpha   90.00
_cell.angle_beta   90.00
_cell.angle_gamma   90.00
#
_symmetry.space_group_name_H-M   'P 1'
#
loop_
_entity.id
_entity.type
_entity.pdbx_description
1 polymer ?
#
loop_
_entity_poly.entity_id
_entity_poly.type
_entity_poly.pdbx_seq_one_letter_code
_entity_poly.pdbx_strand_id
1 'polypeptide(L)'
;MTKDSSAKRKAGKRKPEKLSFTQDFIPIKNLEHGIIETTDGRYIKILEIEPINFMLRSEEEQYEIICSFASWLKISPVHLQFKSITRKADSDKHIAMLRKETETEESEQCKKLSEGYIRLIKDVGSREALTRRFFLIFRYEELRRNENSDYGQICSTLLTAEQNARAYFMQCGNNILQPKDPDEATAEILYMFFNRRSCVEEPFHSRVDRIVLDTMAAKNKVIGIDPVPHIRMAHFIAPRGIDLTHRNYIIMDGLYYSFLYIKGNGYPNKVRAGWMSSLINAGEGIDVDVFLKRENRSKTIDKVAQRIRLNRTKLKSMQDTSTDYEELAGSIQAGYFIKQGIANYNEDLFYMSVFVTVSARTYEELMWRKQQMTDMLKSMDMYVSDCSFQQEDALRTVMPFLQISPKLEKKSKRNVLTSGAASTYMFTSFEMSDDTGVLLGINRHNNSLCIVDLFDTKKNKNANLNLLGTSGAGKTFTMQLLALRMRMRGIQCYIIAPIKGHEFRRACNRIGGQFIKIAPGSPHCINIMEIRHTISPEMELIDELDYSEMDSLLAQKIQQLMIFFSLLIPDMTNEEEQMLDEALIRTYGKFGITHDNDSVYEDRNAVPPKMKTMPILGDLHEELQKNEMTKRIAVIVSRFVTGSAQSFNQQTNVDLSNKYIVLDLSELKGKLLPVGMMIALDYVWDKIKSDRTKKKAIMIDEIWQLIGAGSNRMAAEFCLEIFKVIRGFGGAAISATQDLSDFFGLEDGRYGRAIINNSKNKIILNLEPDEAEFVRDTLKLTKTEIRSITRFERGEALICSNNSKVPVIIKASKEEQEMITTDRAELEAILKERQQEAD
;
A
#
# COMPACT_ATOMS: atom_id res chain seq x y z
N MET A 1 22.50 78.98 43.98
CA MET A 1 21.99 77.80 44.79
C MET A 1 21.46 76.77 43.85
N THR A 2 22.28 75.85 43.46
CA THR A 2 22.00 74.77 42.55
C THR A 2 22.12 73.47 43.36
N LYS A 3 21.04 72.70 43.40
CA LYS A 3 21.04 71.39 44.03
C LYS A 3 21.34 70.30 43.01
N ASP A 4 22.46 69.70 43.14
CA ASP A 4 22.84 68.42 42.48
C ASP A 4 22.02 67.32 43.04
N SER A 5 21.37 66.53 42.16
CA SER A 5 20.76 65.28 42.54
C SER A 5 21.33 64.13 41.65
N SER A 6 22.36 63.49 42.20
CA SER A 6 22.97 62.31 41.65
C SER A 6 22.02 61.14 41.87
N ALA A 7 21.35 60.71 40.76
CA ALA A 7 20.57 59.41 40.74
C ALA A 7 21.53 58.21 40.70
N LYS A 8 21.70 57.56 41.82
CA LYS A 8 22.34 56.21 41.89
C LYS A 8 21.49 55.24 41.13
N ARG A 9 21.91 54.81 39.94
CA ARG A 9 21.40 53.61 39.23
C ARG A 9 21.71 52.38 40.09
N LYS A 10 20.70 51.79 40.73
CA LYS A 10 20.79 50.45 41.32
C LYS A 10 21.04 49.45 40.19
N ALA A 11 22.22 48.86 40.13
CA ALA A 11 22.52 47.68 39.33
C ALA A 11 21.63 46.51 39.86
N GLY A 12 20.60 46.18 39.10
CA GLY A 12 19.78 45.02 39.41
C GLY A 12 20.66 43.75 39.33
N LYS A 13 20.79 43.05 40.44
CA LYS A 13 21.35 41.70 40.48
C LYS A 13 20.54 40.85 39.51
N ARG A 14 21.12 40.49 38.33
CA ARG A 14 20.57 39.42 37.48
C ARG A 14 20.45 38.19 38.38
N LYS A 15 19.23 37.67 38.57
CA LYS A 15 19.02 36.32 39.13
C LYS A 15 19.76 35.34 38.23
N PRO A 16 20.48 34.35 38.79
CA PRO A 16 21.08 33.33 37.97
C PRO A 16 19.95 32.66 37.13
N GLU A 17 20.14 32.60 35.82
CA GLU A 17 19.28 31.84 34.94
C GLU A 17 19.19 30.44 35.50
N LYS A 18 17.98 30.00 35.92
CA LYS A 18 17.71 28.62 36.25
C LYS A 18 17.98 27.81 35.01
N LEU A 19 18.98 26.95 35.04
CA LEU A 19 19.14 25.89 34.04
C LEU A 19 17.82 25.07 34.07
N SER A 20 17.00 25.27 33.04
CA SER A 20 15.80 24.48 32.85
C SER A 20 16.16 23.22 32.05
N PHE A 21 15.84 22.07 32.59
CA PHE A 21 16.02 20.82 31.87
C PHE A 21 14.98 20.68 30.76
N THR A 22 15.33 20.00 29.65
CA THR A 22 14.41 19.77 28.52
C THR A 22 13.16 18.98 28.93
N GLN A 23 13.28 18.14 29.97
CA GLN A 23 12.16 17.40 30.55
C GLN A 23 11.08 18.31 31.16
N ASP A 24 11.49 19.47 31.69
CA ASP A 24 10.55 20.43 32.29
C ASP A 24 9.80 21.26 31.24
N PHE A 25 10.28 21.25 29.99
CA PHE A 25 9.60 21.87 28.87
C PHE A 25 8.41 21.06 28.36
N ILE A 26 8.42 19.73 28.60
CA ILE A 26 7.38 18.82 28.14
C ILE A 26 6.27 18.72 29.19
N PRO A 27 5.03 19.16 28.88
CA PRO A 27 3.96 19.26 29.86
C PRO A 27 3.24 17.94 30.12
N ILE A 28 3.96 16.81 30.28
CA ILE A 28 3.38 15.50 30.55
C ILE A 28 3.56 15.16 32.02
N LYS A 29 2.43 14.86 32.69
CA LYS A 29 2.40 14.37 34.06
C LYS A 29 2.29 12.85 34.12
N ASN A 30 1.34 12.28 33.37
CA ASN A 30 1.08 10.83 33.32
C ASN A 30 0.65 10.39 31.93
N LEU A 31 0.77 9.09 31.65
CA LEU A 31 0.26 8.44 30.43
C LEU A 31 -0.34 7.10 30.85
N GLU A 32 -1.63 6.90 30.59
CA GLU A 32 -2.37 5.71 30.96
C GLU A 32 -3.53 5.47 29.99
N HIS A 33 -3.72 4.26 29.49
CA HIS A 33 -4.70 3.88 28.48
C HIS A 33 -4.59 4.68 27.14
N GLY A 34 -3.37 5.11 26.81
CA GLY A 34 -3.12 5.99 25.65
C GLY A 34 -3.68 7.40 25.84
N ILE A 35 -3.98 7.80 27.10
CA ILE A 35 -4.44 9.14 27.46
C ILE A 35 -3.31 9.88 28.17
N ILE A 36 -2.98 11.04 27.67
CA ILE A 36 -1.94 11.91 28.21
C ILE A 36 -2.58 12.85 29.23
N GLU A 37 -2.15 12.77 30.49
CA GLU A 37 -2.43 13.80 31.50
C GLU A 37 -1.32 14.84 31.47
N THR A 38 -1.68 16.09 31.21
CA THR A 38 -0.73 17.21 31.19
C THR A 38 -0.53 17.80 32.61
N THR A 39 0.58 18.54 32.79
CA THR A 39 0.90 19.19 34.07
C THR A 39 -0.10 20.27 34.46
N ASP A 40 -0.85 20.82 33.52
CA ASP A 40 -1.94 21.79 33.72
C ASP A 40 -3.33 21.13 33.79
N GLY A 41 -3.40 19.80 33.96
CA GLY A 41 -4.64 19.07 34.24
C GLY A 41 -5.52 18.78 33.03
N ARG A 42 -5.00 18.83 31.82
CA ARG A 42 -5.76 18.44 30.60
C ARG A 42 -5.52 16.97 30.27
N TYR A 43 -6.54 16.31 29.76
CA TYR A 43 -6.51 14.93 29.27
C TYR A 43 -6.64 14.89 27.76
N ILE A 44 -5.67 14.29 27.08
CA ILE A 44 -5.51 14.36 25.62
C ILE A 44 -5.38 12.95 25.07
N LYS A 45 -6.03 12.70 23.94
CA LYS A 45 -5.89 11.47 23.17
C LYS A 45 -5.31 11.77 21.78
N ILE A 46 -4.39 10.92 21.32
CA ILE A 46 -3.78 10.99 20.00
C ILE A 46 -4.16 9.71 19.25
N LEU A 47 -4.72 9.86 18.06
CA LEU A 47 -5.04 8.75 17.16
C LEU A 47 -4.25 8.90 15.88
N GLU A 48 -3.65 7.83 15.41
CA GLU A 48 -2.98 7.80 14.11
C GLU A 48 -3.94 7.29 13.04
N ILE A 49 -4.00 7.99 11.92
CA ILE A 49 -4.93 7.75 10.81
C ILE A 49 -4.14 7.36 9.57
N GLU A 50 -4.47 6.22 9.01
CA GLU A 50 -3.96 5.81 7.69
C GLU A 50 -4.62 6.67 6.61
N PRO A 51 -3.83 7.34 5.75
CA PRO A 51 -4.38 8.19 4.70
C PRO A 51 -4.99 7.38 3.56
N ILE A 52 -5.83 8.04 2.77
CA ILE A 52 -6.33 7.50 1.51
C ILE A 52 -5.84 8.36 0.34
N ASN A 53 -5.90 7.82 -0.88
CA ASN A 53 -5.67 8.60 -2.07
C ASN A 53 -6.94 9.32 -2.50
N PHE A 54 -7.26 10.43 -1.80
CA PHE A 54 -8.48 11.19 -2.01
C PHE A 54 -8.56 11.81 -3.42
N MET A 55 -7.44 12.29 -3.97
CA MET A 55 -7.41 13.00 -5.24
C MET A 55 -7.65 12.11 -6.47
N LEU A 56 -7.50 10.79 -6.33
CA LEU A 56 -7.80 9.83 -7.40
C LEU A 56 -9.22 9.26 -7.31
N ARG A 57 -10.00 9.64 -6.29
CA ARG A 57 -11.40 9.24 -6.16
C ARG A 57 -12.27 10.00 -7.16
N SER A 58 -13.41 9.43 -7.54
CA SER A 58 -14.42 10.13 -8.33
C SER A 58 -14.95 11.35 -7.59
N GLU A 59 -15.55 12.31 -8.29
CA GLU A 59 -16.17 13.49 -7.67
C GLU A 59 -17.28 13.09 -6.69
N GLU A 60 -18.03 12.04 -7.00
CA GLU A 60 -19.09 11.49 -6.13
C GLU A 60 -18.49 10.89 -4.85
N GLU A 61 -17.44 10.03 -4.97
CA GLU A 61 -16.76 9.48 -3.80
C GLU A 61 -16.09 10.57 -2.95
N GLN A 62 -15.47 11.58 -3.57
CA GLN A 62 -14.91 12.72 -2.85
C GLN A 62 -15.99 13.48 -2.07
N TYR A 63 -17.16 13.69 -2.68
CA TYR A 63 -18.27 14.34 -2.04
C TYR A 63 -18.80 13.51 -0.85
N GLU A 64 -18.97 12.20 -1.00
CA GLU A 64 -19.39 11.31 0.10
C GLU A 64 -18.39 11.32 1.27
N ILE A 65 -17.09 11.31 0.99
CA ILE A 65 -16.04 11.42 2.01
C ILE A 65 -16.18 12.74 2.78
N ILE A 66 -16.32 13.85 2.06
CA ILE A 66 -16.46 15.18 2.70
C ILE A 66 -17.76 15.28 3.51
N CYS A 67 -18.87 14.71 3.04
CA CYS A 67 -20.12 14.65 3.77
C CYS A 67 -20.04 13.81 5.05
N SER A 68 -19.37 12.66 5.00
CA SER A 68 -19.12 11.81 6.17
C SER A 68 -18.24 12.51 7.19
N PHE A 69 -17.16 13.16 6.72
CA PHE A 69 -16.28 13.95 7.57
C PHE A 69 -16.99 15.18 8.19
N ALA A 70 -17.83 15.89 7.42
CA ALA A 70 -18.65 16.97 7.93
C ALA A 70 -19.63 16.50 9.02
N SER A 71 -20.23 15.32 8.84
CA SER A 71 -21.12 14.72 9.82
C SER A 71 -20.39 14.39 11.12
N TRP A 72 -19.17 13.84 11.03
CA TRP A 72 -18.32 13.62 12.18
C TRP A 72 -17.92 14.92 12.90
N LEU A 73 -17.58 15.97 12.19
CA LEU A 73 -17.23 17.27 12.77
C LEU A 73 -18.33 17.84 13.68
N LYS A 74 -19.60 17.57 13.37
CA LYS A 74 -20.74 18.02 14.18
C LYS A 74 -20.84 17.34 15.55
N ILE A 75 -20.34 16.11 15.67
CA ILE A 75 -20.38 15.31 16.92
C ILE A 75 -19.00 15.19 17.58
N SER A 76 -17.96 15.66 16.92
CA SER A 76 -16.57 15.59 17.40
C SER A 76 -16.36 16.38 18.69
N PRO A 77 -15.28 16.15 19.43
CA PRO A 77 -14.84 17.02 20.52
C PRO A 77 -14.71 18.49 20.06
N VAL A 78 -14.85 19.43 21.01
CA VAL A 78 -14.86 20.86 20.69
C VAL A 78 -13.55 21.35 20.13
N HIS A 79 -12.42 20.86 20.67
CA HIS A 79 -11.08 21.22 20.26
C HIS A 79 -10.43 20.05 19.54
N LEU A 80 -10.01 20.28 18.31
CA LEU A 80 -9.32 19.30 17.46
C LEU A 80 -8.02 19.91 16.95
N GLN A 81 -6.99 19.07 16.85
CA GLN A 81 -5.77 19.33 16.10
C GLN A 81 -5.56 18.17 15.13
N PHE A 82 -5.54 18.48 13.85
CA PHE A 82 -5.09 17.55 12.83
C PHE A 82 -3.63 17.86 12.54
N LYS A 83 -2.80 16.85 12.60
CA LYS A 83 -1.35 17.02 12.39
C LYS A 83 -0.87 16.07 11.31
N SER A 84 -0.17 16.61 10.32
CA SER A 84 0.59 15.85 9.33
C SER A 84 2.07 16.03 9.59
N ILE A 85 2.81 14.94 9.64
CA ILE A 85 4.26 14.92 9.81
C ILE A 85 4.90 14.25 8.62
N THR A 86 5.92 14.91 8.08
CA THR A 86 6.75 14.35 7.02
C THR A 86 7.94 13.60 7.65
N ARG A 87 8.16 12.36 7.22
CA ARG A 87 9.29 11.52 7.61
C ARG A 87 9.96 10.97 6.36
N LYS A 88 11.26 10.71 6.41
CA LYS A 88 11.87 9.85 5.40
C LYS A 88 11.28 8.45 5.50
N ALA A 89 11.02 7.84 4.36
CA ALA A 89 10.51 6.47 4.32
C ALA A 89 11.49 5.53 5.04
N ASP A 90 10.98 4.78 5.97
CA ASP A 90 11.76 3.77 6.68
C ASP A 90 11.83 2.50 5.82
N SER A 91 12.85 2.39 5.00
CA SER A 91 13.14 1.18 4.24
C SER A 91 13.97 0.15 5.03
N ASP A 92 14.42 0.51 6.24
CA ASP A 92 15.36 -0.33 6.99
C ASP A 92 14.74 -1.65 7.43
N LYS A 93 13.48 -1.66 7.82
CA LYS A 93 12.75 -2.91 8.13
C LYS A 93 12.67 -3.83 6.91
N HIS A 94 12.32 -3.28 5.76
CA HIS A 94 12.27 -4.03 4.51
C HIS A 94 13.64 -4.56 4.10
N ILE A 95 14.67 -3.72 4.21
CA ILE A 95 16.07 -4.09 3.92
C ILE A 95 16.57 -5.16 4.90
N ALA A 96 16.27 -5.03 6.20
CA ALA A 96 16.65 -6.02 7.20
C ALA A 96 16.02 -7.39 6.91
N MET A 97 14.74 -7.40 6.51
CA MET A 97 14.06 -8.61 6.09
C MET A 97 14.71 -9.23 4.84
N LEU A 98 14.97 -8.42 3.79
CA LEU A 98 15.65 -8.90 2.58
C LEU A 98 17.03 -9.49 2.88
N ARG A 99 17.80 -8.88 3.78
CA ARG A 99 19.10 -9.41 4.21
C ARG A 99 18.97 -10.78 4.87
N LYS A 100 18.00 -10.92 5.80
CA LYS A 100 17.73 -12.20 6.46
C LYS A 100 17.34 -13.29 5.45
N GLU A 101 16.51 -12.95 4.45
CA GLU A 101 16.15 -13.88 3.38
C GLU A 101 17.36 -14.21 2.47
N THR A 102 18.21 -13.22 2.20
CA THR A 102 19.45 -13.42 1.41
C THR A 102 20.47 -14.32 2.14
N GLU A 103 20.57 -14.22 3.45
CA GLU A 103 21.46 -15.08 4.27
C GLU A 103 21.04 -16.55 4.21
N THR A 104 19.75 -16.83 4.12
CA THR A 104 19.20 -18.20 4.04
C THR A 104 19.13 -18.75 2.61
N GLU A 105 19.45 -17.93 1.59
CA GLU A 105 19.39 -18.35 0.19
C GLU A 105 20.65 -19.16 -0.17
N GLU A 106 20.48 -20.25 -0.91
CA GLU A 106 21.57 -21.14 -1.34
C GLU A 106 22.21 -20.69 -2.66
N SER A 107 21.45 -20.05 -3.54
CA SER A 107 21.92 -19.63 -4.86
C SER A 107 22.75 -18.33 -4.80
N GLU A 108 24.01 -18.40 -5.14
CA GLU A 108 24.92 -17.24 -5.21
C GLU A 108 24.44 -16.19 -6.23
N GLN A 109 23.82 -16.61 -7.33
CA GLN A 109 23.25 -15.70 -8.32
C GLN A 109 22.08 -14.94 -7.74
N CYS A 110 21.21 -15.62 -6.96
CA CYS A 110 20.10 -14.98 -6.29
C CYS A 110 20.57 -14.00 -5.21
N LYS A 111 21.64 -14.30 -4.47
CA LYS A 111 22.26 -13.38 -3.50
C LYS A 111 22.75 -12.10 -4.16
N LYS A 112 23.50 -12.19 -5.26
CA LYS A 112 23.97 -11.02 -6.03
C LYS A 112 22.81 -10.16 -6.53
N LEU A 113 21.74 -10.78 -7.02
CA LEU A 113 20.53 -10.08 -7.45
C LEU A 113 19.86 -9.34 -6.28
N SER A 114 19.76 -9.99 -5.11
CA SER A 114 19.21 -9.40 -3.89
C SER A 114 20.04 -8.21 -3.41
N GLU A 115 21.35 -8.25 -3.50
CA GLU A 115 22.24 -7.13 -3.16
C GLU A 115 22.01 -5.93 -4.10
N GLY A 116 21.87 -6.17 -5.41
CA GLY A 116 21.52 -5.13 -6.38
C GLY A 116 20.18 -4.49 -6.09
N TYR A 117 19.19 -5.30 -5.75
CA TYR A 117 17.86 -4.85 -5.36
C TYR A 117 17.88 -4.05 -4.05
N ILE A 118 18.64 -4.49 -3.04
CA ILE A 118 18.84 -3.73 -1.78
C ILE A 118 19.50 -2.37 -2.06
N ARG A 119 20.49 -2.32 -2.97
CA ARG A 119 21.11 -1.05 -3.39
C ARG A 119 20.09 -0.11 -4.02
N LEU A 120 19.26 -0.60 -4.94
CA LEU A 120 18.19 0.21 -5.55
C LEU A 120 17.26 0.82 -4.49
N ILE A 121 16.80 0.00 -3.53
CA ILE A 121 15.92 0.46 -2.45
C ILE A 121 16.60 1.52 -1.59
N LYS A 122 17.88 1.33 -1.26
CA LYS A 122 18.65 2.32 -0.49
C LYS A 122 18.84 3.62 -1.25
N ASP A 123 19.21 3.56 -2.52
CA ASP A 123 19.46 4.74 -3.34
C ASP A 123 18.19 5.58 -3.52
N VAL A 124 17.07 4.93 -3.77
CA VAL A 124 15.78 5.63 -3.88
C VAL A 124 15.28 6.10 -2.52
N GLY A 125 15.32 5.23 -1.50
CA GLY A 125 14.85 5.54 -0.14
C GLY A 125 15.67 6.65 0.54
N SER A 126 16.99 6.71 0.29
CA SER A 126 17.85 7.71 0.92
C SER A 126 17.72 9.10 0.33
N ARG A 127 17.40 9.21 -0.95
CA ARG A 127 17.43 10.49 -1.67
C ARG A 127 16.10 11.21 -1.67
N GLU A 128 14.96 10.54 -1.85
CA GLU A 128 13.73 11.21 -2.23
C GLU A 128 12.45 10.60 -1.60
N ALA A 129 12.49 9.42 -1.01
CA ALA A 129 11.30 8.78 -0.50
C ALA A 129 10.82 9.41 0.81
N LEU A 130 9.64 10.02 0.76
CA LEU A 130 9.00 10.68 1.90
C LEU A 130 7.72 9.92 2.25
N THR A 131 7.53 9.65 3.54
CA THR A 131 6.27 9.14 4.09
C THR A 131 5.62 10.18 4.98
N ARG A 132 4.30 10.12 5.11
CA ARG A 132 3.52 11.00 5.97
C ARG A 132 2.71 10.21 6.96
N ARG A 133 2.77 10.68 8.20
CA ARG A 133 1.91 10.16 9.27
C ARG A 133 0.89 11.25 9.63
N PHE A 134 -0.34 10.82 9.84
CA PHE A 134 -1.45 11.72 10.15
C PHE A 134 -2.01 11.41 11.53
N PHE A 135 -2.24 12.46 12.29
CA PHE A 135 -2.71 12.35 13.67
C PHE A 135 -3.94 13.21 13.88
N LEU A 136 -4.93 12.62 14.55
CA LEU A 136 -6.06 13.30 15.13
C LEU A 136 -5.83 13.42 16.63
N ILE A 137 -5.83 14.65 17.13
CA ILE A 137 -5.58 14.97 18.53
C ILE A 137 -6.79 15.70 19.08
N PHE A 138 -7.32 15.24 20.19
CA PHE A 138 -8.44 15.87 20.87
C PHE A 138 -8.30 15.72 22.38
N ARG A 139 -9.03 16.56 23.13
CA ARG A 139 -8.97 16.57 24.58
C ARG A 139 -10.35 16.38 25.19
N TYR A 140 -10.33 15.99 26.46
CA TYR A 140 -11.52 15.98 27.30
C TYR A 140 -11.99 17.41 27.56
N GLU A 141 -13.29 17.65 27.49
CA GLU A 141 -13.92 18.93 27.76
C GLU A 141 -14.85 18.77 28.97
N GLU A 142 -14.61 19.52 30.04
CA GLU A 142 -15.49 19.54 31.21
C GLU A 142 -16.88 20.08 30.82
N LEU A 143 -17.91 19.30 31.07
CA LEU A 143 -19.29 19.69 30.78
C LEU A 143 -19.79 20.79 31.72
N ARG A 144 -19.27 20.87 32.96
CA ARG A 144 -19.57 21.92 33.94
C ARG A 144 -18.31 22.31 34.74
N ARG A 145 -18.10 23.60 34.97
CA ARG A 145 -16.92 24.19 35.65
C ARG A 145 -16.69 23.78 37.11
N ASN A 146 -17.57 23.01 37.76
CA ASN A 146 -17.56 22.74 39.19
C ASN A 146 -17.65 21.23 39.59
N GLU A 147 -17.56 20.31 38.67
CA GLU A 147 -17.55 18.89 38.99
C GLU A 147 -16.14 18.34 38.71
N ASN A 148 -15.43 17.90 39.74
CA ASN A 148 -14.24 17.06 39.61
C ASN A 148 -14.72 15.76 38.92
N SER A 149 -14.54 15.66 37.58
CA SER A 149 -14.86 14.45 36.86
C SER A 149 -13.96 13.33 37.36
N ASP A 150 -14.53 12.20 37.70
CA ASP A 150 -13.75 10.98 38.02
C ASP A 150 -12.94 10.55 36.75
N TYR A 151 -11.72 10.05 36.98
CA TYR A 151 -10.83 9.60 35.89
C TYR A 151 -11.51 8.54 35.00
N GLY A 152 -12.32 7.64 35.60
CA GLY A 152 -13.13 6.68 34.85
C GLY A 152 -14.10 7.32 33.83
N GLN A 153 -14.73 8.44 34.21
CA GLN A 153 -15.63 9.20 33.34
C GLN A 153 -14.87 9.91 32.22
N ILE A 154 -13.67 10.43 32.49
CA ILE A 154 -12.79 11.03 31.50
C ILE A 154 -12.38 9.98 30.46
N CYS A 155 -11.91 8.82 30.92
CA CYS A 155 -11.56 7.71 30.03
C CYS A 155 -12.73 7.27 29.15
N SER A 156 -13.92 7.04 29.72
CA SER A 156 -15.08 6.59 28.97
C SER A 156 -15.50 7.62 27.91
N THR A 157 -15.43 8.91 28.22
CA THR A 157 -15.76 9.98 27.27
C THR A 157 -14.77 10.03 26.10
N LEU A 158 -13.48 9.94 26.37
CA LEU A 158 -12.42 9.95 25.34
C LEU A 158 -12.46 8.68 24.47
N LEU A 159 -12.72 7.51 25.08
CA LEU A 159 -12.90 6.26 24.34
C LEU A 159 -14.16 6.28 23.44
N THR A 160 -15.26 6.85 23.92
CA THR A 160 -16.46 7.05 23.09
C THR A 160 -16.17 7.98 21.90
N ALA A 161 -15.43 9.08 22.14
CA ALA A 161 -15.03 9.98 21.05
C ALA A 161 -14.11 9.27 20.02
N GLU A 162 -13.21 8.39 20.49
CA GLU A 162 -12.38 7.54 19.62
C GLU A 162 -13.24 6.58 18.79
N GLN A 163 -14.18 5.87 19.41
CA GLN A 163 -15.07 4.93 18.69
C GLN A 163 -15.91 5.65 17.61
N ASN A 164 -16.45 6.83 17.94
CA ASN A 164 -17.16 7.66 16.97
C ASN A 164 -16.23 8.08 15.81
N ALA A 165 -15.00 8.50 16.11
CA ALA A 165 -14.04 8.84 15.07
C ALA A 165 -13.78 7.63 14.17
N ARG A 166 -13.53 6.44 14.72
CA ARG A 166 -13.32 5.20 13.96
C ARG A 166 -14.45 4.90 13.00
N ALA A 167 -15.70 4.96 13.48
CA ALA A 167 -16.88 4.66 12.67
C ALA A 167 -16.99 5.59 11.44
N TYR A 168 -16.82 6.89 11.65
CA TYR A 168 -16.94 7.87 10.56
C TYR A 168 -15.72 7.89 9.63
N PHE A 169 -14.49 7.74 10.15
CA PHE A 169 -13.30 7.66 9.31
C PHE A 169 -13.31 6.38 8.46
N MET A 170 -13.85 5.27 8.96
CA MET A 170 -14.07 4.08 8.14
C MET A 170 -15.03 4.35 6.96
N GLN A 171 -16.08 5.17 7.16
CA GLN A 171 -16.95 5.60 6.06
C GLN A 171 -16.22 6.50 5.05
N CYS A 172 -15.23 7.28 5.50
CA CYS A 172 -14.33 8.04 4.62
C CYS A 172 -13.32 7.15 3.89
N GLY A 173 -13.23 5.87 4.24
CA GLY A 173 -12.25 4.94 3.70
C GLY A 173 -10.90 4.95 4.41
N ASN A 174 -10.73 5.75 5.48
CA ASN A 174 -9.54 5.76 6.33
C ASN A 174 -9.64 4.70 7.41
N ASN A 175 -8.49 4.19 7.83
CA ASN A 175 -8.38 3.34 9.00
C ASN A 175 -7.70 4.12 10.14
N ILE A 176 -8.14 3.95 11.38
CA ILE A 176 -7.46 4.45 12.57
C ILE A 176 -6.71 3.27 13.20
N LEU A 177 -5.40 3.40 13.35
CA LEU A 177 -4.55 2.34 13.87
C LEU A 177 -4.96 1.94 15.30
N GLN A 178 -4.91 0.63 15.57
CA GLN A 178 -5.17 0.05 16.89
C GLN A 178 -3.89 -0.64 17.40
N PRO A 179 -3.06 0.05 18.19
CA PRO A 179 -1.89 -0.58 18.78
C PRO A 179 -2.29 -1.61 19.82
N LYS A 180 -1.46 -2.64 20.01
CA LYS A 180 -1.64 -3.65 21.07
C LYS A 180 -1.48 -3.04 22.47
N ASP A 181 -0.49 -2.15 22.60
CA ASP A 181 -0.24 -1.34 23.79
C ASP A 181 -0.43 0.14 23.42
N PRO A 182 -1.54 0.77 23.87
CA PRO A 182 -1.82 2.18 23.58
C PRO A 182 -0.85 3.14 24.27
N ASP A 183 -0.29 2.78 25.42
CA ASP A 183 0.60 3.64 26.19
C ASP A 183 1.97 3.69 25.51
N GLU A 184 2.50 2.53 25.15
CA GLU A 184 3.74 2.43 24.39
C GLU A 184 3.67 3.16 23.05
N ALA A 185 2.61 2.92 22.27
CA ALA A 185 2.41 3.58 20.98
C ALA A 185 2.32 5.10 21.10
N THR A 186 1.62 5.60 22.13
CA THR A 186 1.53 7.05 22.38
C THR A 186 2.88 7.62 22.81
N ALA A 187 3.65 6.91 23.63
CA ALA A 187 5.00 7.33 24.03
C ALA A 187 5.95 7.36 22.83
N GLU A 188 5.90 6.36 21.94
CA GLU A 188 6.68 6.32 20.69
C GLU A 188 6.32 7.48 19.75
N ILE A 189 5.04 7.79 19.60
CA ILE A 189 4.57 8.94 18.81
C ILE A 189 5.13 10.23 19.41
N LEU A 190 5.04 10.43 20.70
CA LEU A 190 5.58 11.61 21.38
C LEU A 190 7.10 11.68 21.25
N TYR A 191 7.80 10.57 21.43
CA TYR A 191 9.24 10.49 21.22
C TYR A 191 9.65 10.93 19.82
N MET A 192 8.95 10.48 18.80
CA MET A 192 9.17 10.86 17.40
C MET A 192 8.95 12.37 17.18
N PHE A 193 7.98 13.01 17.83
CA PHE A 193 7.73 14.44 17.69
C PHE A 193 8.90 15.30 18.18
N PHE A 194 9.51 14.89 19.28
CA PHE A 194 10.58 15.66 19.91
C PHE A 194 11.99 15.27 19.45
N ASN A 195 12.17 14.08 18.90
CA ASN A 195 13.47 13.50 18.55
C ASN A 195 13.51 13.03 17.10
N ARG A 196 13.19 13.91 16.16
CA ARG A 196 13.06 13.54 14.73
C ARG A 196 14.31 12.96 14.11
N ARG A 197 15.48 13.43 14.52
CA ARG A 197 16.76 12.89 14.08
C ARG A 197 17.13 11.66 14.89
N SER A 198 17.14 11.82 16.20
CA SER A 198 17.58 10.76 17.11
C SER A 198 16.68 9.51 17.04
N CYS A 199 15.38 9.61 16.76
CA CYS A 199 14.49 8.46 16.66
C CYS A 199 14.81 7.51 15.50
N VAL A 200 15.54 7.96 14.50
CA VAL A 200 16.02 7.11 13.39
C VAL A 200 17.24 6.31 13.80
N GLU A 201 18.14 6.93 14.59
CA GLU A 201 19.38 6.32 15.06
C GLU A 201 19.14 5.42 16.30
N GLU A 202 18.24 5.83 17.19
CA GLU A 202 17.91 5.18 18.44
C GLU A 202 16.38 4.99 18.55
N PRO A 203 15.84 3.80 18.23
CA PRO A 203 14.42 3.48 18.41
C PRO A 203 13.97 3.66 19.87
N PHE A 204 12.67 3.91 20.09
CA PHE A 204 12.14 4.21 21.44
C PHE A 204 12.48 3.13 22.46
N HIS A 205 12.32 1.85 22.13
CA HIS A 205 12.69 0.73 23.02
C HIS A 205 14.17 0.79 23.46
N SER A 206 15.07 0.96 22.49
CA SER A 206 16.51 1.03 22.81
C SER A 206 16.83 2.19 23.73
N ARG A 207 16.12 3.33 23.55
CA ARG A 207 16.26 4.47 24.45
C ARG A 207 15.75 4.18 25.85
N VAL A 208 14.59 3.52 25.96
CA VAL A 208 14.03 3.11 27.26
C VAL A 208 15.00 2.20 27.98
N ASP A 209 15.48 1.14 27.31
CA ASP A 209 16.45 0.19 27.87
C ASP A 209 17.72 0.88 28.34
N ARG A 210 18.27 1.78 27.54
CA ARG A 210 19.48 2.55 27.89
C ARG A 210 19.26 3.40 29.14
N ILE A 211 18.16 4.18 29.20
CA ILE A 211 17.88 5.05 30.36
C ILE A 211 17.66 4.23 31.62
N VAL A 212 16.97 3.08 31.53
CA VAL A 212 16.75 2.17 32.64
C VAL A 212 18.07 1.58 33.11
N LEU A 213 18.93 1.10 32.21
CA LEU A 213 20.24 0.54 32.53
C LEU A 213 21.17 1.59 33.15
N ASP A 214 21.22 2.80 32.61
CA ASP A 214 22.02 3.92 33.15
C ASP A 214 21.57 4.29 34.57
N THR A 215 20.25 4.29 34.82
CA THR A 215 19.69 4.58 36.14
C THR A 215 20.01 3.46 37.13
N MET A 216 19.93 2.19 36.73
CA MET A 216 20.33 1.05 37.55
C MET A 216 21.83 1.05 37.86
N ALA A 217 22.67 1.38 36.86
CA ALA A 217 24.12 1.48 37.02
C ALA A 217 24.50 2.62 37.99
N ALA A 218 23.80 3.75 37.91
CA ALA A 218 23.98 4.87 38.83
C ALA A 218 23.59 4.50 40.28
N LYS A 219 22.52 3.72 40.48
CA LYS A 219 22.13 3.15 41.79
C LYS A 219 23.23 2.30 42.42
N ASN A 220 23.87 1.44 41.64
CA ASN A 220 24.90 0.53 42.14
C ASN A 220 26.22 1.24 42.52
N LYS A 221 26.42 2.47 42.06
CA LYS A 221 27.61 3.29 42.35
C LYS A 221 27.49 4.20 43.57
N VAL A 222 26.24 4.47 44.01
CA VAL A 222 25.98 5.38 45.14
C VAL A 222 25.36 4.61 46.30
N ILE A 223 26.18 4.00 47.13
CA ILE A 223 25.79 3.43 48.41
C ILE A 223 25.58 4.59 49.39
N GLY A 224 24.35 4.93 49.72
CA GLY A 224 23.99 5.78 50.85
C GLY A 224 23.20 7.07 50.60
N ILE A 225 22.61 7.30 49.42
CA ILE A 225 21.71 8.45 49.20
C ILE A 225 20.35 7.94 48.69
N ASP A 226 19.31 8.03 49.51
CA ASP A 226 17.89 7.96 49.13
C ASP A 226 17.41 9.36 48.71
N PRO A 227 16.54 9.46 47.70
CA PRO A 227 15.70 8.48 47.00
C PRO A 227 16.06 8.27 45.55
N VAL A 228 15.62 7.12 45.03
CA VAL A 228 15.61 6.83 43.56
C VAL A 228 14.98 7.99 42.81
N PRO A 229 15.65 8.63 41.87
CA PRO A 229 14.99 9.62 41.05
C PRO A 229 13.80 8.95 40.32
N HIS A 230 12.59 9.44 40.59
CA HIS A 230 11.40 8.97 39.90
C HIS A 230 11.57 9.28 38.43
N ILE A 231 11.73 8.23 37.62
CA ILE A 231 11.79 8.37 36.15
C ILE A 231 10.38 8.75 35.70
N ARG A 232 10.22 9.99 35.24
CA ARG A 232 8.97 10.48 34.63
C ARG A 232 8.98 10.15 33.13
N MET A 233 7.81 9.99 32.50
CA MET A 233 7.66 9.77 31.07
C MET A 233 8.43 10.83 30.24
N ALA A 234 8.48 12.06 30.71
CA ALA A 234 9.24 13.13 30.08
C ALA A 234 10.74 12.84 29.89
N HIS A 235 11.36 11.96 30.69
CA HIS A 235 12.77 11.57 30.52
C HIS A 235 13.00 10.71 29.28
N PHE A 236 12.02 9.86 28.94
CA PHE A 236 12.11 9.00 27.75
C PHE A 236 11.87 9.78 26.44
N ILE A 237 11.04 10.84 26.51
CA ILE A 237 10.54 11.56 25.35
C ILE A 237 11.35 12.84 25.06
N ALA A 238 11.94 13.48 26.09
CA ALA A 238 12.61 14.75 25.96
C ALA A 238 13.77 14.71 24.95
N PRO A 239 13.92 15.73 24.10
CA PRO A 239 15.06 15.86 23.21
C PRO A 239 16.33 16.17 24.00
N ARG A 240 17.50 15.88 23.42
CA ARG A 240 18.81 16.15 24.05
C ARG A 240 19.03 17.64 24.36
N GLY A 241 18.46 18.52 23.54
CA GLY A 241 18.55 19.96 23.73
C GLY A 241 17.51 20.72 22.94
N ILE A 242 17.11 21.89 23.47
CA ILE A 242 16.25 22.86 22.78
C ILE A 242 16.89 24.22 22.92
N ASP A 243 17.28 24.83 21.80
CA ASP A 243 17.78 26.22 21.74
C ASP A 243 16.67 27.16 21.22
N LEU A 244 16.19 28.03 22.08
CA LEU A 244 15.14 29.01 21.82
C LEU A 244 15.69 30.46 21.69
N THR A 245 17.00 30.66 21.65
CA THR A 245 17.62 31.99 21.71
C THR A 245 17.50 32.77 20.41
N HIS A 246 17.22 32.11 19.30
CA HIS A 246 17.21 32.74 17.99
C HIS A 246 15.88 33.42 17.66
N ARG A 247 15.94 34.48 16.85
CA ARG A 247 14.79 35.34 16.51
C ARG A 247 13.70 34.62 15.65
N ASN A 248 14.11 33.82 14.70
CA ASN A 248 13.27 33.32 13.60
C ASN A 248 13.37 31.81 13.38
N TYR A 249 14.11 31.11 14.22
CA TYR A 249 14.20 29.64 14.23
C TYR A 249 14.53 29.12 15.64
N ILE A 250 14.41 27.84 15.82
CA ILE A 250 14.88 27.10 17.00
C ILE A 250 15.76 25.95 16.55
N ILE A 251 16.57 25.42 17.46
CA ILE A 251 17.28 24.15 17.23
C ILE A 251 16.77 23.14 18.26
N MET A 252 16.28 21.99 17.77
CA MET A 252 15.82 20.91 18.60
C MET A 252 16.28 19.58 18.01
N ASP A 253 16.86 18.69 18.82
CA ASP A 253 17.41 17.40 18.39
C ASP A 253 18.40 17.51 17.20
N GLY A 254 19.17 18.64 17.15
CA GLY A 254 20.14 18.90 16.08
C GLY A 254 19.54 19.30 14.73
N LEU A 255 18.24 19.56 14.65
CA LEU A 255 17.55 20.11 13.49
C LEU A 255 17.12 21.56 13.73
N TYR A 256 17.11 22.34 12.65
CA TYR A 256 16.63 23.71 12.62
C TYR A 256 15.15 23.73 12.30
N TYR A 257 14.35 24.51 13.06
CA TYR A 257 12.91 24.65 12.86
C TYR A 257 12.49 26.10 12.73
N SER A 258 11.61 26.39 11.79
CA SER A 258 10.92 27.67 11.65
C SER A 258 9.41 27.45 11.55
N PHE A 259 8.62 28.39 12.07
CA PHE A 259 7.17 28.26 12.14
C PHE A 259 6.50 29.39 11.37
N LEU A 260 5.55 28.99 10.52
CA LEU A 260 4.70 29.88 9.75
C LEU A 260 3.25 29.68 10.20
N TYR A 261 2.43 30.69 10.08
CA TYR A 261 0.98 30.59 10.23
C TYR A 261 0.27 31.29 9.07
N ILE A 262 -0.90 30.77 8.67
CA ILE A 262 -1.76 31.45 7.71
C ILE A 262 -2.49 32.56 8.46
N LYS A 263 -2.42 33.81 7.94
CA LYS A 263 -3.12 34.95 8.54
C LYS A 263 -4.62 34.75 8.50
N GLY A 264 -5.36 35.23 9.49
CA GLY A 264 -6.82 35.10 9.55
C GLY A 264 -7.57 35.63 8.32
N ASN A 265 -7.03 36.65 7.64
CA ASN A 265 -7.51 37.16 6.36
C ASN A 265 -6.77 36.63 5.13
N GLY A 266 -5.82 35.73 5.32
CA GLY A 266 -4.96 35.15 4.27
C GLY A 266 -5.44 33.79 3.74
N TYR A 267 -6.67 33.41 3.97
CA TYR A 267 -7.25 32.18 3.41
C TYR A 267 -8.02 32.47 2.12
N PRO A 268 -8.06 31.53 1.15
CA PRO A 268 -8.87 31.67 -0.05
C PRO A 268 -10.35 31.89 0.30
N ASN A 269 -11.04 32.69 -0.50
CA ASN A 269 -12.46 32.94 -0.28
C ASN A 269 -13.37 31.77 -0.71
N LYS A 270 -12.92 30.98 -1.69
CA LYS A 270 -13.59 29.75 -2.18
C LYS A 270 -12.59 28.64 -2.22
N VAL A 271 -12.98 27.50 -1.69
CA VAL A 271 -12.12 26.28 -1.65
C VAL A 271 -12.86 25.09 -2.24
N ARG A 272 -12.11 24.18 -2.82
CA ARG A 272 -12.59 22.86 -3.27
C ARG A 272 -12.27 21.82 -2.19
N ALA A 273 -12.92 20.67 -2.26
CA ALA A 273 -12.55 19.51 -1.44
C ALA A 273 -11.08 19.15 -1.69
N GLY A 274 -10.32 18.89 -0.63
CA GLY A 274 -8.91 18.58 -0.71
C GLY A 274 -7.99 19.73 -1.12
N TRP A 275 -8.40 20.99 -1.01
CA TRP A 275 -7.61 22.17 -1.37
C TRP A 275 -6.27 22.27 -0.65
N MET A 276 -6.15 21.64 0.52
CA MET A 276 -4.89 21.58 1.28
C MET A 276 -3.95 20.46 0.82
N SER A 277 -4.36 19.59 -0.11
CA SER A 277 -3.53 18.45 -0.52
C SER A 277 -2.13 18.83 -0.98
N SER A 278 -1.98 19.93 -1.72
CA SER A 278 -0.67 20.40 -2.15
C SER A 278 0.21 20.84 -0.99
N LEU A 279 -0.35 21.51 0.02
CA LEU A 279 0.36 21.90 1.24
C LEU A 279 0.75 20.66 2.07
N ILE A 280 -0.18 19.74 2.25
CA ILE A 280 0.06 18.51 3.01
C ILE A 280 1.11 17.65 2.32
N ASN A 281 1.11 17.60 0.99
CA ASN A 281 2.07 16.86 0.18
C ASN A 281 3.28 17.70 -0.27
N ALA A 282 3.53 18.84 0.36
CA ALA A 282 4.75 19.62 0.18
C ALA A 282 5.99 18.81 0.61
N GLY A 283 7.16 19.16 0.10
CA GLY A 283 8.41 18.41 0.21
C GLY A 283 8.87 18.00 1.62
N GLU A 284 10.11 17.59 1.72
CA GLU A 284 10.75 17.14 2.97
C GLU A 284 10.77 18.25 4.03
N GLY A 285 10.57 17.86 5.29
CA GLY A 285 10.68 18.75 6.45
C GLY A 285 9.51 19.72 6.61
N ILE A 286 8.39 19.49 5.93
CA ILE A 286 7.18 20.31 6.06
C ILE A 286 6.12 19.54 6.84
N ASP A 287 5.72 20.09 8.00
CA ASP A 287 4.58 19.57 8.75
C ASP A 287 3.46 20.59 8.78
N VAL A 288 2.25 20.10 8.87
CA VAL A 288 1.05 20.92 8.88
C VAL A 288 0.19 20.60 10.09
N ASP A 289 -0.19 21.65 10.80
CA ASP A 289 -1.12 21.57 11.93
C ASP A 289 -2.37 22.40 11.61
N VAL A 290 -3.54 21.74 11.64
CA VAL A 290 -4.83 22.38 11.48
C VAL A 290 -5.59 22.29 12.80
N PHE A 291 -5.86 23.40 13.41
CA PHE A 291 -6.67 23.51 14.62
C PHE A 291 -8.10 23.89 14.26
N LEU A 292 -9.05 23.14 14.79
CA LEU A 292 -10.46 23.43 14.71
C LEU A 292 -11.06 23.54 16.11
N LYS A 293 -11.80 24.63 16.34
CA LYS A 293 -12.56 24.83 17.57
C LYS A 293 -14.01 25.13 17.25
N ARG A 294 -14.90 24.23 17.66
CA ARG A 294 -16.34 24.42 17.45
C ARG A 294 -16.92 25.43 18.44
N GLU A 295 -17.69 26.37 17.94
CA GLU A 295 -18.38 27.37 18.76
C GLU A 295 -19.82 26.95 19.09
N ASN A 296 -20.30 27.43 20.23
CA ASN A 296 -21.68 27.17 20.62
C ASN A 296 -22.68 27.91 19.70
N ARG A 297 -23.59 27.17 19.08
CA ARG A 297 -24.51 27.65 18.05
C ARG A 297 -25.36 28.85 18.49
N SER A 298 -26.00 28.77 19.66
CA SER A 298 -26.89 29.86 20.18
C SER A 298 -26.10 31.15 20.42
N LYS A 299 -24.97 31.06 21.13
CA LYS A 299 -24.12 32.23 21.40
C LYS A 299 -23.55 32.85 20.14
N THR A 300 -23.29 32.00 19.11
CA THR A 300 -22.76 32.46 17.82
C THR A 300 -23.78 33.26 17.03
N ILE A 301 -25.03 32.79 16.94
CA ILE A 301 -26.12 33.50 16.24
C ILE A 301 -26.30 34.89 16.83
N ASP A 302 -26.37 35.00 18.16
CA ASP A 302 -26.55 36.29 18.84
C ASP A 302 -25.38 37.25 18.59
N LYS A 303 -24.12 36.78 18.70
CA LYS A 303 -22.95 37.59 18.43
C LYS A 303 -22.89 38.08 16.98
N VAL A 304 -23.18 37.21 16.02
CA VAL A 304 -23.19 37.53 14.59
C VAL A 304 -24.31 38.54 14.29
N ALA A 305 -25.53 38.31 14.81
CA ALA A 305 -26.62 39.24 14.66
C ALA A 305 -26.34 40.63 15.23
N GLN A 306 -25.70 40.69 16.41
CA GLN A 306 -25.28 41.96 17.03
C GLN A 306 -24.25 42.68 16.16
N ARG A 307 -23.25 41.94 15.63
CA ARG A 307 -22.18 42.48 14.79
C ARG A 307 -22.73 43.03 13.45
N ILE A 308 -23.67 42.29 12.84
CA ILE A 308 -24.35 42.74 11.63
C ILE A 308 -25.11 44.06 11.91
N ARG A 309 -25.81 44.16 13.03
CA ARG A 309 -26.53 45.40 13.40
C ARG A 309 -25.58 46.59 13.56
N LEU A 310 -24.49 46.39 14.31
CA LEU A 310 -23.44 47.40 14.52
C LEU A 310 -22.80 47.87 13.21
N ASN A 311 -22.43 46.94 12.36
CA ASN A 311 -21.82 47.23 11.07
C ASN A 311 -22.79 47.94 10.13
N ARG A 312 -24.11 47.56 10.13
CA ARG A 312 -25.12 48.28 9.38
C ARG A 312 -25.34 49.70 9.84
N THR A 313 -25.29 49.94 11.15
CA THR A 313 -25.39 51.31 11.71
C THR A 313 -24.18 52.15 11.27
N LYS A 314 -22.98 51.59 11.32
CA LYS A 314 -21.78 52.26 10.83
C LYS A 314 -21.84 52.55 9.33
N LEU A 315 -22.25 51.60 8.52
CA LEU A 315 -22.37 51.73 7.06
C LEU A 315 -23.35 52.85 6.67
N LYS A 316 -24.46 53.01 7.40
CA LYS A 316 -25.44 54.10 7.16
C LYS A 316 -24.88 55.48 7.45
N SER A 317 -23.85 55.60 8.27
CA SER A 317 -23.22 56.89 8.62
C SER A 317 -21.96 57.22 7.79
N MET A 318 -21.58 56.35 6.83
CA MET A 318 -20.41 56.50 5.97
C MET A 318 -20.81 56.93 4.55
N GLN A 319 -19.89 57.62 3.86
CA GLN A 319 -20.07 57.96 2.43
C GLN A 319 -19.60 56.75 1.58
N ASP A 320 -20.28 56.49 0.46
CA ASP A 320 -20.01 55.34 -0.45
C ASP A 320 -18.61 55.29 -1.07
N THR A 321 -17.91 56.42 -1.02
CA THR A 321 -16.55 56.59 -1.60
C THR A 321 -15.43 56.24 -0.65
N SER A 322 -15.72 55.83 0.60
CA SER A 322 -14.65 55.50 1.55
C SER A 322 -14.19 54.03 1.34
N THR A 323 -12.88 53.80 1.40
CA THR A 323 -12.30 52.45 1.36
C THR A 323 -12.87 51.53 2.42
N ASP A 324 -13.30 52.06 3.56
CA ASP A 324 -13.88 51.29 4.65
C ASP A 324 -15.35 50.85 4.35
N TYR A 325 -16.02 51.50 3.38
CA TYR A 325 -17.40 51.13 2.99
C TYR A 325 -17.49 49.74 2.39
N GLU A 326 -16.62 49.41 1.42
CA GLU A 326 -16.62 48.09 0.80
C GLU A 326 -16.23 46.98 1.82
N GLU A 327 -15.27 47.26 2.71
CA GLU A 327 -14.88 46.33 3.74
C GLU A 327 -16.03 46.05 4.72
N LEU A 328 -16.78 47.12 5.11
CA LEU A 328 -17.91 46.97 6.00
C LEU A 328 -19.09 46.26 5.35
N ALA A 329 -19.36 46.56 4.08
CA ALA A 329 -20.38 45.85 3.28
C ALA A 329 -20.08 44.39 3.12
N GLY A 330 -18.85 44.03 2.79
CA GLY A 330 -18.36 42.65 2.74
C GLY A 330 -18.49 41.91 4.09
N SER A 331 -18.15 42.60 5.20
CA SER A 331 -18.31 42.05 6.55
C SER A 331 -19.81 41.77 6.92
N ILE A 332 -20.74 42.60 6.47
CA ILE A 332 -22.17 42.37 6.66
C ILE A 332 -22.65 41.18 5.85
N GLN A 333 -22.23 41.08 4.60
CA GLN A 333 -22.58 39.96 3.73
C GLN A 333 -22.03 38.64 4.29
N ALA A 334 -20.78 38.59 4.74
CA ALA A 334 -20.19 37.42 5.41
C ALA A 334 -20.96 37.06 6.70
N GLY A 335 -21.41 38.05 7.47
CA GLY A 335 -22.25 37.84 8.65
C GLY A 335 -23.57 37.16 8.30
N TYR A 336 -24.27 37.62 7.24
CA TYR A 336 -25.51 36.97 6.76
C TYR A 336 -25.25 35.55 6.28
N PHE A 337 -24.18 35.32 5.55
CA PHE A 337 -23.79 33.97 5.10
C PHE A 337 -23.63 33.00 6.28
N ILE A 338 -22.88 33.41 7.31
CA ILE A 338 -22.72 32.61 8.54
C ILE A 338 -24.08 32.36 9.23
N LYS A 339 -24.90 33.41 9.38
CA LYS A 339 -26.20 33.28 10.01
C LYS A 339 -27.12 32.33 9.23
N GLN A 340 -27.14 32.40 7.91
CA GLN A 340 -27.91 31.51 7.04
C GLN A 340 -27.43 30.08 7.11
N GLY A 341 -26.13 29.85 7.09
CA GLY A 341 -25.51 28.51 7.25
C GLY A 341 -25.93 27.83 8.55
N ILE A 342 -25.88 28.57 9.66
CA ILE A 342 -26.25 28.02 10.97
C ILE A 342 -27.78 27.80 11.08
N ALA A 343 -28.60 28.75 10.65
CA ALA A 343 -30.05 28.73 10.85
C ALA A 343 -30.74 27.79 9.84
N ASN A 344 -30.38 27.84 8.57
CA ASN A 344 -31.11 27.17 7.49
C ASN A 344 -30.44 25.84 7.07
N TYR A 345 -29.12 25.74 7.13
CA TYR A 345 -28.40 24.57 6.65
C TYR A 345 -27.84 23.69 7.78
N ASN A 346 -28.22 23.98 9.03
CA ASN A 346 -27.82 23.20 10.21
C ASN A 346 -26.29 23.01 10.32
N GLU A 347 -25.52 24.02 9.93
CA GLU A 347 -24.07 24.03 10.06
C GLU A 347 -23.62 24.58 11.42
N ASP A 348 -22.43 24.20 11.87
CA ASP A 348 -21.77 24.78 13.04
C ASP A 348 -20.71 25.78 12.59
N LEU A 349 -20.38 26.75 13.46
CA LEU A 349 -19.24 27.64 13.26
C LEU A 349 -18.01 27.04 13.92
N PHE A 350 -16.91 26.99 13.16
CA PHE A 350 -15.60 26.65 13.65
C PHE A 350 -14.64 27.82 13.53
N TYR A 351 -13.74 27.91 14.49
CA TYR A 351 -12.53 28.70 14.35
C TYR A 351 -11.39 27.80 13.87
N MET A 352 -10.82 28.12 12.73
CA MET A 352 -9.73 27.39 12.10
C MET A 352 -8.44 28.19 12.20
N SER A 353 -7.34 27.52 12.51
CA SER A 353 -6.01 28.08 12.44
C SER A 353 -5.06 27.04 11.83
N VAL A 354 -4.24 27.45 10.88
CA VAL A 354 -3.28 26.57 10.20
C VAL A 354 -1.86 27.04 10.47
N PHE A 355 -1.01 26.14 10.93
CA PHE A 355 0.40 26.33 11.16
C PHE A 355 1.21 25.41 10.27
N VAL A 356 2.34 25.88 9.79
CA VAL A 356 3.29 25.11 8.99
C VAL A 356 4.64 25.15 9.70
N THR A 357 5.15 23.99 10.05
CA THR A 357 6.49 23.81 10.61
C THR A 357 7.44 23.45 9.47
N VAL A 358 8.49 24.20 9.31
CA VAL A 358 9.57 23.94 8.36
C VAL A 358 10.79 23.47 9.14
N SER A 359 11.36 22.32 8.77
CA SER A 359 12.56 21.78 9.41
C SER A 359 13.64 21.46 8.38
N ALA A 360 14.91 21.59 8.79
CA ALA A 360 16.06 21.29 7.94
C ALA A 360 17.28 20.92 8.79
N ARG A 361 18.32 20.38 8.13
CA ARG A 361 19.58 20.00 8.80
C ARG A 361 20.53 21.17 8.97
N THR A 362 20.46 22.16 8.08
CA THR A 362 21.27 23.38 8.12
C THR A 362 20.38 24.60 8.09
N TYR A 363 20.96 25.74 8.49
CA TYR A 363 20.24 27.01 8.48
C TYR A 363 19.92 27.50 7.05
N GLU A 364 20.88 27.31 6.12
CA GLU A 364 20.73 27.70 4.72
C GLU A 364 19.57 26.91 4.06
N GLU A 365 19.54 25.63 4.30
CA GLU A 365 18.47 24.73 3.82
C GLU A 365 17.11 25.14 4.43
N LEU A 366 17.07 25.47 5.73
CA LEU A 366 15.85 25.94 6.39
C LEU A 366 15.31 27.21 5.71
N MET A 367 16.17 28.19 5.43
CA MET A 367 15.77 29.45 4.80
C MET A 367 15.28 29.23 3.37
N TRP A 368 15.93 28.35 2.62
CA TRP A 368 15.53 27.99 1.27
C TRP A 368 14.14 27.28 1.27
N ARG A 369 13.96 26.25 2.09
CA ARG A 369 12.68 25.54 2.23
C ARG A 369 11.55 26.48 2.65
N LYS A 370 11.82 27.36 3.59
CA LYS A 370 10.87 28.37 4.07
C LYS A 370 10.44 29.34 2.97
N GLN A 371 11.38 29.79 2.13
CA GLN A 371 11.05 30.65 1.01
C GLN A 371 10.20 29.91 -0.03
N GLN A 372 10.58 28.69 -0.40
CA GLN A 372 9.80 27.88 -1.32
C GLN A 372 8.37 27.65 -0.80
N MET A 373 8.23 27.34 0.49
CA MET A 373 6.91 27.15 1.12
C MET A 373 6.09 28.43 1.08
N THR A 374 6.71 29.57 1.36
CA THR A 374 6.03 30.86 1.33
C THR A 374 5.53 31.19 -0.08
N ASP A 375 6.33 30.93 -1.10
CA ASP A 375 5.99 31.23 -2.50
C ASP A 375 4.92 30.25 -3.02
N MET A 376 5.00 28.98 -2.64
CA MET A 376 3.97 27.97 -2.94
C MET A 376 2.63 28.38 -2.31
N LEU A 377 2.61 28.78 -1.06
CA LEU A 377 1.38 29.20 -0.38
C LEU A 377 0.78 30.46 -1.01
N LYS A 378 1.61 31.42 -1.41
CA LYS A 378 1.14 32.58 -2.17
C LYS A 378 0.52 32.23 -3.51
N SER A 379 1.09 31.26 -4.22
CA SER A 379 0.51 30.77 -5.50
C SER A 379 -0.85 30.08 -5.32
N MET A 380 -1.17 29.68 -4.10
CA MET A 380 -2.45 29.09 -3.70
C MET A 380 -3.39 30.13 -3.04
N ASP A 381 -3.15 31.42 -3.22
CA ASP A 381 -3.88 32.52 -2.58
C ASP A 381 -3.87 32.45 -1.03
N MET A 382 -2.82 31.88 -0.45
CA MET A 382 -2.63 31.81 0.99
C MET A 382 -1.53 32.76 1.46
N TYR A 383 -1.89 33.65 2.36
CA TYR A 383 -0.94 34.63 2.90
C TYR A 383 -0.45 34.22 4.29
N VAL A 384 0.83 33.93 4.37
CA VAL A 384 1.47 33.45 5.60
C VAL A 384 2.26 34.55 6.29
N SER A 385 2.60 34.33 7.55
CA SER A 385 3.49 35.16 8.34
C SER A 385 4.37 34.29 9.23
N ASP A 386 5.58 34.80 9.49
CA ASP A 386 6.52 34.18 10.41
C ASP A 386 6.09 34.33 11.85
N CYS A 387 6.41 33.36 12.68
CA CYS A 387 6.36 33.47 14.14
C CYS A 387 7.61 34.15 14.74
N SER A 388 8.17 35.19 14.09
CA SER A 388 9.37 35.90 14.56
C SER A 388 9.17 36.44 15.96
N PHE A 389 10.18 36.26 16.87
CA PHE A 389 10.12 36.53 18.30
C PHE A 389 9.02 35.81 19.09
N GLN A 390 8.38 34.81 18.51
CA GLN A 390 7.33 33.97 19.12
C GLN A 390 7.62 32.47 18.92
N GLN A 391 8.91 32.11 18.83
CA GLN A 391 9.34 30.74 18.50
C GLN A 391 8.93 29.75 19.60
N GLU A 392 9.06 30.12 20.87
CA GLU A 392 8.60 29.26 21.97
C GLU A 392 7.07 29.11 21.94
N ASP A 393 6.32 30.20 21.77
CA ASP A 393 4.86 30.15 21.64
C ASP A 393 4.44 29.28 20.45
N ALA A 394 5.16 29.36 19.33
CA ALA A 394 4.91 28.54 18.14
C ALA A 394 5.23 27.06 18.38
N LEU A 395 6.39 26.75 18.96
CA LEU A 395 6.75 25.36 19.29
C LEU A 395 5.70 24.75 20.23
N ARG A 396 5.31 25.42 21.30
CA ARG A 396 4.27 24.96 22.22
C ARG A 396 2.91 24.77 21.51
N THR A 397 2.62 25.61 20.51
CA THR A 397 1.39 25.51 19.72
C THR A 397 1.37 24.26 18.85
N VAL A 398 2.45 23.97 18.11
CA VAL A 398 2.49 22.82 17.19
C VAL A 398 2.74 21.49 17.90
N MET A 399 3.06 21.51 19.20
CA MET A 399 3.09 20.28 19.99
C MET A 399 1.70 19.61 20.05
N PRO A 400 1.64 18.28 20.21
CA PRO A 400 0.36 17.54 20.19
C PRO A 400 -0.40 17.66 21.53
N PHE A 401 -0.46 18.85 22.11
CA PHE A 401 -1.09 19.12 23.41
C PHE A 401 -2.27 20.09 23.31
N LEU A 402 -2.77 20.40 22.12
CA LEU A 402 -3.91 21.32 21.92
C LEU A 402 -3.78 22.65 22.66
N GLN A 403 -2.60 23.23 22.64
CA GLN A 403 -2.30 24.51 23.31
C GLN A 403 -1.91 25.59 22.31
N ILE A 404 -2.92 26.30 21.77
CA ILE A 404 -2.62 27.47 20.94
C ILE A 404 -2.33 28.67 21.81
N SER A 405 -1.20 29.34 21.57
CA SER A 405 -0.92 30.64 22.19
C SER A 405 -2.00 31.67 21.81
N PRO A 406 -2.62 32.38 22.79
CA PRO A 406 -3.68 33.34 22.50
C PRO A 406 -3.27 34.44 21.50
N LYS A 407 -1.97 34.81 21.49
CA LYS A 407 -1.41 35.80 20.55
C LYS A 407 -1.39 35.27 19.12
N LEU A 408 -1.00 34.00 18.93
CA LEU A 408 -0.98 33.34 17.63
C LEU A 408 -2.40 33.02 17.15
N GLU A 409 -3.29 32.56 18.04
CA GLU A 409 -4.70 32.32 17.71
C GLU A 409 -5.36 33.59 17.15
N LYS A 410 -5.18 34.74 17.78
CA LYS A 410 -5.73 36.00 17.31
C LYS A 410 -5.29 36.37 15.91
N LYS A 411 -4.04 36.05 15.53
CA LYS A 411 -3.47 36.37 14.22
C LYS A 411 -3.85 35.38 13.12
N SER A 412 -4.01 34.08 13.45
CA SER A 412 -4.22 33.01 12.50
C SER A 412 -5.68 32.59 12.30
N LYS A 413 -6.56 32.96 13.23
CA LYS A 413 -7.94 32.52 13.32
C LYS A 413 -8.81 32.96 12.15
N ARG A 414 -9.49 31.98 11.52
CA ARG A 414 -10.50 32.16 10.48
C ARG A 414 -11.82 31.54 10.92
N ASN A 415 -12.91 32.24 10.67
CA ASN A 415 -14.26 31.70 10.85
C ASN A 415 -14.63 30.85 9.63
N VAL A 416 -15.04 29.60 9.85
CA VAL A 416 -15.48 28.70 8.79
C VAL A 416 -16.73 27.94 9.25
N LEU A 417 -17.65 27.66 8.33
CA LEU A 417 -18.79 26.78 8.57
C LEU A 417 -18.37 25.31 8.46
N THR A 418 -19.22 24.38 8.86
CA THR A 418 -18.93 22.94 8.82
C THR A 418 -18.46 22.49 7.44
N SER A 419 -19.10 22.95 6.36
CA SER A 419 -18.71 22.64 4.99
C SER A 419 -17.30 23.11 4.64
N GLY A 420 -16.94 24.33 5.04
CA GLY A 420 -15.59 24.88 4.87
C GLY A 420 -14.55 24.14 5.71
N ALA A 421 -14.88 23.77 6.96
CA ALA A 421 -14.00 22.96 7.80
C ALA A 421 -13.82 21.56 7.22
N ALA A 422 -14.87 20.93 6.70
CA ALA A 422 -14.81 19.60 6.08
C ALA A 422 -13.97 19.60 4.78
N SER A 423 -14.01 20.70 4.01
CA SER A 423 -13.20 20.84 2.80
C SER A 423 -11.68 20.85 3.09
N THR A 424 -11.27 21.09 4.36
CA THR A 424 -9.88 20.97 4.80
C THR A 424 -9.43 19.55 5.07
N TYR A 425 -10.21 18.54 4.68
CA TYR A 425 -9.87 17.13 4.82
C TYR A 425 -8.42 16.87 4.39
N MET A 426 -7.59 16.47 5.36
CA MET A 426 -6.15 16.41 5.17
C MET A 426 -5.56 14.99 5.19
N PHE A 427 -6.37 13.98 5.45
CA PHE A 427 -5.92 12.59 5.58
C PHE A 427 -5.75 11.93 4.20
N THR A 428 -4.97 12.58 3.36
CA THR A 428 -4.73 12.21 1.97
C THR A 428 -3.24 12.03 1.72
N SER A 429 -2.87 10.89 1.17
CA SER A 429 -1.52 10.60 0.72
C SER A 429 -1.57 9.84 -0.59
N PHE A 430 -0.53 10.01 -1.39
CA PHE A 430 -0.31 9.21 -2.59
C PHE A 430 0.51 7.94 -2.30
N GLU A 431 0.74 7.60 -1.05
CA GLU A 431 1.61 6.50 -0.66
C GLU A 431 0.91 5.14 -0.75
N MET A 432 1.67 4.14 -1.16
CA MET A 432 1.31 2.73 -1.11
C MET A 432 2.59 1.96 -0.78
N SER A 433 2.83 1.70 0.49
CA SER A 433 4.02 0.97 0.93
C SER A 433 3.70 0.09 2.13
N ASP A 434 4.00 -1.19 1.99
CA ASP A 434 3.95 -2.17 3.08
C ASP A 434 5.35 -2.35 3.68
N ASP A 435 5.43 -2.76 4.95
CA ASP A 435 6.71 -3.09 5.61
C ASP A 435 7.39 -4.31 4.97
N THR A 436 6.58 -5.22 4.40
CA THR A 436 7.00 -6.43 3.70
C THR A 436 6.44 -6.42 2.28
N GLY A 437 6.94 -7.30 1.41
CA GLY A 437 6.42 -7.41 0.05
C GLY A 437 7.47 -7.23 -1.04
N VAL A 438 7.04 -6.88 -2.22
CA VAL A 438 7.89 -6.60 -3.38
C VAL A 438 7.71 -5.16 -3.84
N LEU A 439 8.80 -4.52 -4.24
CA LEU A 439 8.77 -3.20 -4.85
C LEU A 439 8.12 -3.31 -6.23
N LEU A 440 6.97 -2.70 -6.42
CA LEU A 440 6.29 -2.64 -7.71
C LEU A 440 6.73 -1.44 -8.55
N GLY A 441 7.14 -0.34 -7.90
CA GLY A 441 7.61 0.85 -8.58
C GLY A 441 7.89 2.00 -7.63
N ILE A 442 8.20 3.15 -8.20
CA ILE A 442 8.43 4.41 -7.50
C ILE A 442 7.25 5.33 -7.81
N ASN A 443 6.63 5.85 -6.78
CA ASN A 443 5.49 6.73 -6.90
C ASN A 443 5.86 8.00 -7.68
N ARG A 444 5.09 8.30 -8.72
CA ARG A 444 5.34 9.43 -9.62
C ARG A 444 5.12 10.81 -8.99
N HIS A 445 4.33 10.88 -7.91
CA HIS A 445 3.99 12.15 -7.28
C HIS A 445 4.97 12.58 -6.18
N ASN A 446 5.51 11.63 -5.42
CA ASN A 446 6.30 11.93 -4.23
C ASN A 446 7.58 11.08 -4.11
N ASN A 447 7.93 10.36 -5.15
CA ASN A 447 9.08 9.45 -5.24
C ASN A 447 9.15 8.37 -4.13
N SER A 448 8.05 8.14 -3.40
CA SER A 448 7.99 7.07 -2.40
C SER A 448 8.06 5.70 -3.06
N LEU A 449 8.60 4.72 -2.33
CA LEU A 449 8.63 3.33 -2.75
C LEU A 449 7.21 2.76 -2.71
N CYS A 450 6.77 2.12 -3.79
CA CYS A 450 5.53 1.37 -3.84
C CYS A 450 5.84 -0.11 -3.58
N ILE A 451 5.86 -0.51 -2.31
CA ILE A 451 6.10 -1.89 -1.88
C ILE A 451 4.74 -2.51 -1.51
N VAL A 452 4.43 -3.65 -2.09
CA VAL A 452 3.15 -4.34 -1.85
C VAL A 452 3.40 -5.79 -1.45
N ASP A 453 2.85 -6.21 -0.32
CA ASP A 453 2.81 -7.61 0.09
C ASP A 453 1.52 -8.26 -0.38
N LEU A 454 1.59 -8.92 -1.53
CA LEU A 454 0.43 -9.61 -2.11
C LEU A 454 -0.12 -10.71 -1.19
N PHE A 455 0.75 -11.32 -0.36
CA PHE A 455 0.41 -12.44 0.52
C PHE A 455 0.01 -12.02 1.94
N ASP A 456 -0.06 -10.72 2.23
CA ASP A 456 -0.60 -10.26 3.52
C ASP A 456 -2.11 -10.45 3.57
N THR A 457 -2.54 -11.52 4.24
CA THR A 457 -3.97 -11.88 4.36
C THR A 457 -4.79 -10.92 5.22
N LYS A 458 -4.15 -10.05 5.99
CA LYS A 458 -4.83 -9.01 6.79
C LYS A 458 -5.29 -7.85 5.92
N LYS A 459 -4.49 -7.52 4.91
CA LYS A 459 -4.75 -6.41 3.98
C LYS A 459 -5.42 -6.90 2.69
N ASN A 460 -4.97 -8.02 2.13
CA ASN A 460 -5.41 -8.54 0.84
C ASN A 460 -6.37 -9.72 0.99
N LYS A 461 -7.53 -9.64 0.36
CA LYS A 461 -8.47 -10.77 0.29
C LYS A 461 -7.90 -11.95 -0.48
N ASN A 462 -7.04 -11.72 -1.48
CA ASN A 462 -6.25 -12.71 -2.19
C ASN A 462 -4.98 -12.06 -2.77
N ALA A 463 -4.00 -12.89 -3.14
CA ALA A 463 -2.73 -12.47 -3.70
C ALA A 463 -2.74 -12.34 -5.24
N ASN A 464 -3.88 -12.56 -5.89
CA ASN A 464 -3.99 -12.55 -7.35
C ASN A 464 -3.73 -11.15 -7.92
N LEU A 465 -3.08 -11.12 -9.10
CA LEU A 465 -2.71 -9.90 -9.79
C LEU A 465 -2.98 -10.00 -11.30
N ASN A 466 -3.53 -8.94 -11.88
CA ASN A 466 -3.64 -8.80 -13.33
C ASN A 466 -2.69 -7.71 -13.85
N LEU A 467 -1.97 -8.02 -14.90
CA LEU A 467 -1.10 -7.10 -15.62
C LEU A 467 -1.73 -6.79 -16.98
N LEU A 468 -2.18 -5.55 -17.16
CA LEU A 468 -2.90 -5.08 -18.33
C LEU A 468 -2.07 -4.03 -19.08
N GLY A 469 -2.08 -4.04 -20.40
CA GLY A 469 -1.39 -3.02 -21.19
C GLY A 469 -1.29 -3.41 -22.65
N THR A 470 -1.15 -2.42 -23.52
CA THR A 470 -0.95 -2.62 -24.97
C THR A 470 0.36 -3.33 -25.30
N SER A 471 0.52 -3.75 -26.54
CA SER A 471 1.79 -4.28 -27.04
C SER A 471 2.88 -3.21 -26.93
N GLY A 472 4.06 -3.59 -26.41
CA GLY A 472 5.17 -2.64 -26.21
C GLY A 472 5.14 -1.82 -24.94
N ALA A 473 4.06 -1.82 -24.15
CA ALA A 473 3.96 -1.07 -22.89
C ALA A 473 4.89 -1.57 -21.77
N GLY A 474 5.55 -2.72 -21.93
CA GLY A 474 6.50 -3.27 -20.96
C GLY A 474 5.95 -4.41 -20.10
N LYS A 475 4.86 -5.09 -20.50
CA LYS A 475 4.25 -6.21 -19.75
C LYS A 475 5.22 -7.33 -19.41
N THR A 476 5.87 -7.90 -20.43
CA THR A 476 6.82 -9.02 -20.24
C THR A 476 7.96 -8.63 -19.32
N PHE A 477 8.47 -7.39 -19.45
CA PHE A 477 9.49 -6.84 -18.55
C PHE A 477 8.98 -6.79 -17.10
N THR A 478 7.80 -6.21 -16.90
CA THR A 478 7.19 -6.08 -15.54
C THR A 478 6.91 -7.45 -14.93
N MET A 479 6.42 -8.40 -15.72
CA MET A 479 6.15 -9.77 -15.25
C MET A 479 7.44 -10.49 -14.83
N GLN A 480 8.51 -10.39 -15.64
CA GLN A 480 9.81 -10.96 -15.30
C GLN A 480 10.39 -10.31 -14.05
N LEU A 481 10.32 -8.98 -13.94
CA LEU A 481 10.78 -8.23 -12.77
C LEU A 481 10.07 -8.68 -11.50
N LEU A 482 8.75 -8.82 -11.57
CA LEU A 482 7.93 -9.31 -10.46
C LEU A 482 8.31 -10.74 -10.08
N ALA A 483 8.52 -11.62 -11.06
CA ALA A 483 8.93 -13.01 -10.83
C ALA A 483 10.30 -13.10 -10.14
N LEU A 484 11.28 -12.30 -10.58
CA LEU A 484 12.60 -12.23 -9.95
C LEU A 484 12.51 -11.75 -8.49
N ARG A 485 11.74 -10.71 -8.24
CA ARG A 485 11.54 -10.16 -6.90
C ARG A 485 10.78 -11.11 -5.97
N MET A 486 9.80 -11.83 -6.49
CA MET A 486 9.13 -12.91 -5.75
C MET A 486 10.09 -14.05 -5.43
N ARG A 487 10.94 -14.46 -6.39
CA ARG A 487 11.95 -15.49 -6.19
C ARG A 487 12.96 -15.11 -5.09
N MET A 488 13.41 -13.86 -5.06
CA MET A 488 14.28 -13.33 -3.99
C MET A 488 13.64 -13.41 -2.61
N ARG A 489 12.30 -13.32 -2.56
CA ARG A 489 11.47 -13.48 -1.35
C ARG A 489 11.14 -14.95 -1.01
N GLY A 490 11.82 -15.92 -1.64
CA GLY A 490 11.58 -17.33 -1.42
C GLY A 490 10.25 -17.88 -1.96
N ILE A 491 9.52 -17.08 -2.74
CA ILE A 491 8.26 -17.51 -3.37
C ILE A 491 8.61 -18.34 -4.60
N GLN A 492 8.00 -19.52 -4.72
CA GLN A 492 8.19 -20.39 -5.88
C GLN A 492 7.36 -19.87 -7.07
N CYS A 493 8.02 -19.60 -8.19
CA CYS A 493 7.41 -19.00 -9.37
C CYS A 493 7.33 -20.00 -10.54
N TYR A 494 6.14 -20.21 -11.06
CA TYR A 494 5.86 -20.99 -12.26
C TYR A 494 5.37 -20.06 -13.36
N ILE A 495 6.11 -19.95 -14.45
CA ILE A 495 5.83 -19.03 -15.54
C ILE A 495 5.42 -19.83 -16.78
N ILE A 496 4.23 -19.62 -17.29
CA ILE A 496 3.72 -20.18 -18.53
C ILE A 496 3.83 -19.11 -19.61
N ALA A 497 4.71 -19.33 -20.58
CA ALA A 497 5.05 -18.38 -21.63
C ALA A 497 4.67 -18.91 -23.02
N PRO A 498 3.45 -18.59 -23.55
CA PRO A 498 2.94 -19.19 -24.77
C PRO A 498 3.52 -18.59 -26.06
N ILE A 499 3.93 -17.32 -26.04
CA ILE A 499 4.33 -16.62 -27.28
C ILE A 499 5.80 -16.21 -27.26
N LYS A 500 6.29 -15.70 -26.13
CA LYS A 500 7.63 -15.10 -26.03
C LYS A 500 8.52 -15.82 -25.02
N GLY A 501 8.44 -17.15 -24.94
CA GLY A 501 9.19 -17.96 -23.98
C GLY A 501 10.69 -17.71 -24.01
N HIS A 502 11.28 -17.44 -25.19
CA HIS A 502 12.71 -17.14 -25.33
C HIS A 502 13.14 -15.87 -24.56
N GLU A 503 12.24 -14.89 -24.33
CA GLU A 503 12.55 -13.68 -23.54
C GLU A 503 12.82 -14.03 -22.06
N PHE A 504 12.18 -15.05 -21.52
CA PHE A 504 12.35 -15.52 -20.14
C PHE A 504 13.60 -16.38 -19.93
N ARG A 505 14.18 -16.95 -20.99
CA ARG A 505 15.27 -17.92 -20.92
C ARG A 505 16.52 -17.35 -20.23
N ARG A 506 16.87 -16.09 -20.53
CA ARG A 506 18.05 -15.45 -19.98
C ARG A 506 17.95 -15.24 -18.47
N ALA A 507 16.83 -14.69 -18.01
CA ALA A 507 16.56 -14.52 -16.57
C ALA A 507 16.53 -15.86 -15.84
N CYS A 508 15.84 -16.87 -16.42
CA CYS A 508 15.75 -18.21 -15.87
C CYS A 508 17.14 -18.86 -15.68
N ASN A 509 17.96 -18.86 -16.71
CA ASN A 509 19.31 -19.47 -16.64
C ASN A 509 20.22 -18.74 -15.65
N ARG A 510 20.13 -17.38 -15.57
CA ARG A 510 20.98 -16.59 -14.68
C ARG A 510 20.62 -16.72 -13.21
N ILE A 511 19.34 -16.95 -12.87
CA ILE A 511 18.94 -17.14 -11.47
C ILE A 511 19.05 -18.58 -11.01
N GLY A 512 19.55 -19.50 -11.88
CA GLY A 512 19.60 -20.93 -11.60
C GLY A 512 18.23 -21.60 -11.64
N GLY A 513 17.31 -21.03 -12.44
CA GLY A 513 15.97 -21.58 -12.67
C GLY A 513 15.99 -22.74 -13.67
N GLN A 514 14.85 -23.38 -13.83
CA GLN A 514 14.64 -24.47 -14.77
C GLN A 514 13.80 -23.99 -15.97
N PHE A 515 14.39 -24.09 -17.15
CA PHE A 515 13.73 -23.74 -18.41
C PHE A 515 13.28 -25.00 -19.13
N ILE A 516 11.95 -25.19 -19.22
CA ILE A 516 11.30 -26.38 -19.78
C ILE A 516 10.62 -25.95 -21.09
N LYS A 517 11.08 -26.49 -22.20
CA LYS A 517 10.49 -26.22 -23.50
C LYS A 517 9.53 -27.33 -23.86
N ILE A 518 8.27 -26.99 -24.08
CA ILE A 518 7.21 -27.91 -24.50
C ILE A 518 6.90 -27.59 -25.98
N ALA A 519 7.36 -28.46 -26.85
CA ALA A 519 7.22 -28.29 -28.31
C ALA A 519 7.28 -29.64 -29.02
N PRO A 520 6.76 -29.74 -30.27
CA PRO A 520 7.01 -30.88 -31.11
C PRO A 520 8.52 -31.09 -31.30
N GLY A 521 9.02 -32.29 -30.97
CA GLY A 521 10.44 -32.62 -31.04
C GLY A 521 11.28 -32.15 -29.87
N SER A 522 10.68 -31.59 -28.80
CA SER A 522 11.38 -31.31 -27.55
C SER A 522 11.75 -32.59 -26.79
N PRO A 523 12.90 -32.61 -26.08
CA PRO A 523 13.20 -33.71 -25.16
C PRO A 523 12.33 -33.72 -23.90
N HIS A 524 11.68 -32.57 -23.59
CA HIS A 524 10.81 -32.46 -22.42
C HIS A 524 9.39 -32.89 -22.74
N CYS A 525 8.84 -33.76 -21.88
CA CYS A 525 7.48 -34.25 -21.97
C CYS A 525 6.77 -34.15 -20.62
N ILE A 526 5.50 -33.79 -20.66
CA ILE A 526 4.55 -33.89 -19.56
C ILE A 526 3.46 -34.86 -20.02
N ASN A 527 3.36 -36.01 -19.39
CA ASN A 527 2.31 -36.98 -19.68
C ASN A 527 0.96 -36.45 -19.20
N ILE A 528 0.07 -36.11 -20.11
CA ILE A 528 -1.25 -35.59 -19.75
C ILE A 528 -2.11 -36.65 -19.03
N MET A 529 -1.85 -37.92 -19.30
CA MET A 529 -2.59 -39.07 -18.69
C MET A 529 -2.06 -39.43 -17.30
N GLU A 530 -1.01 -38.77 -16.80
CA GLU A 530 -0.43 -39.05 -15.50
C GLU A 530 -1.35 -38.59 -14.36
N ILE A 531 -1.75 -39.54 -13.49
CA ILE A 531 -2.34 -39.20 -12.19
C ILE A 531 -1.19 -38.96 -11.22
N ARG A 532 -1.20 -37.81 -10.56
CA ARG A 532 -0.12 -37.36 -9.67
C ARG A 532 -0.58 -37.37 -8.23
N HIS A 533 0.32 -37.70 -7.33
CA HIS A 533 0.10 -37.52 -5.91
C HIS A 533 0.10 -36.02 -5.59
N THR A 534 -1.03 -35.47 -5.11
CA THR A 534 -1.23 -34.03 -4.95
C THR A 534 -1.11 -33.54 -3.52
N ILE A 535 -0.77 -34.41 -2.56
CA ILE A 535 -0.70 -34.04 -1.13
C ILE A 535 0.68 -34.40 -0.61
N SER A 536 1.36 -33.45 0.04
CA SER A 536 2.64 -33.71 0.69
C SER A 536 2.44 -34.44 2.02
N PRO A 537 3.44 -35.23 2.50
CA PRO A 537 3.36 -35.93 3.78
C PRO A 537 3.08 -34.97 4.97
N GLU A 538 3.59 -33.75 4.91
CA GLU A 538 3.34 -32.71 5.94
C GLU A 538 1.88 -32.29 5.95
N MET A 539 1.24 -32.22 4.79
CA MET A 539 -0.17 -31.86 4.67
C MET A 539 -1.09 -33.00 5.10
N GLU A 540 -0.70 -34.26 4.87
CA GLU A 540 -1.42 -35.42 5.38
C GLU A 540 -1.52 -35.38 6.91
N LEU A 541 -0.43 -34.97 7.58
CA LEU A 541 -0.39 -34.84 9.05
C LEU A 541 -1.24 -33.67 9.57
N ILE A 542 -1.33 -32.55 8.81
CA ILE A 542 -2.07 -31.36 9.22
C ILE A 542 -3.58 -31.54 9.03
N ASP A 543 -3.97 -32.11 7.92
CA ASP A 543 -5.39 -32.23 7.53
C ASP A 543 -6.07 -33.50 8.13
N GLU A 544 -5.32 -34.40 8.80
CA GLU A 544 -5.81 -35.67 9.37
C GLU A 544 -6.68 -36.46 8.35
N LEU A 545 -6.24 -36.49 7.09
CA LEU A 545 -7.03 -36.94 5.97
C LEU A 545 -7.29 -38.46 6.03
N ASP A 546 -8.55 -38.86 6.00
CA ASP A 546 -8.94 -40.23 5.68
C ASP A 546 -9.11 -40.38 4.16
N TYR A 547 -8.20 -41.11 3.56
CA TYR A 547 -8.20 -41.35 2.10
C TYR A 547 -9.41 -42.13 1.60
N SER A 548 -10.13 -42.81 2.50
CA SER A 548 -11.36 -43.54 2.14
C SER A 548 -12.52 -42.58 1.82
N GLU A 549 -12.45 -41.34 2.30
CA GLU A 549 -13.46 -40.28 2.06
C GLU A 549 -13.10 -39.37 0.88
N MET A 550 -11.93 -39.55 0.25
CA MET A 550 -11.50 -38.67 -0.86
C MET A 550 -12.18 -39.09 -2.18
N ASP A 551 -12.51 -38.08 -2.99
CA ASP A 551 -12.99 -38.28 -4.37
C ASP A 551 -11.99 -39.09 -5.19
N SER A 552 -12.50 -39.93 -6.12
CA SER A 552 -11.67 -40.75 -6.99
C SER A 552 -10.69 -39.94 -7.80
N LEU A 553 -9.39 -40.21 -7.62
CA LEU A 553 -8.30 -39.58 -8.39
C LEU A 553 -8.43 -39.83 -9.89
N LEU A 554 -8.89 -41.06 -10.26
CA LEU A 554 -9.16 -41.39 -11.65
C LEU A 554 -10.31 -40.54 -12.22
N ALA A 555 -11.40 -40.35 -11.48
CA ALA A 555 -12.53 -39.54 -11.96
C ALA A 555 -12.12 -38.08 -12.16
N GLN A 556 -11.36 -37.51 -11.23
CA GLN A 556 -10.81 -36.14 -11.37
C GLN A 556 -9.91 -36.03 -12.61
N LYS A 557 -9.04 -37.01 -12.84
CA LYS A 557 -8.16 -37.03 -14.01
C LYS A 557 -8.92 -37.14 -15.32
N ILE A 558 -9.93 -37.97 -15.38
CA ILE A 558 -10.79 -38.11 -16.56
C ILE A 558 -11.48 -36.77 -16.87
N GLN A 559 -12.00 -36.06 -15.87
CA GLN A 559 -12.57 -34.73 -16.09
C GLN A 559 -11.55 -33.75 -16.68
N GLN A 560 -10.30 -33.74 -16.22
CA GLN A 560 -9.23 -32.94 -16.79
C GLN A 560 -8.90 -33.32 -18.23
N LEU A 561 -8.90 -34.63 -18.53
CA LEU A 561 -8.71 -35.14 -19.89
C LEU A 561 -9.85 -34.73 -20.80
N MET A 562 -11.10 -34.71 -20.33
CA MET A 562 -12.23 -34.22 -21.11
C MET A 562 -12.05 -32.73 -21.50
N ILE A 563 -11.51 -31.90 -20.63
CA ILE A 563 -11.15 -30.50 -20.96
C ILE A 563 -10.08 -30.49 -22.08
N PHE A 564 -9.04 -31.30 -21.96
CA PHE A 564 -7.99 -31.42 -22.98
C PHE A 564 -8.58 -31.83 -24.34
N PHE A 565 -9.43 -32.85 -24.39
CA PHE A 565 -10.04 -33.33 -25.63
C PHE A 565 -11.04 -32.33 -26.20
N SER A 566 -11.77 -31.58 -25.39
CA SER A 566 -12.68 -30.55 -25.85
C SER A 566 -11.94 -29.37 -26.52
N LEU A 567 -10.71 -29.05 -26.07
CA LEU A 567 -9.84 -28.10 -26.77
C LEU A 567 -9.30 -28.63 -28.09
N LEU A 568 -8.99 -29.92 -28.13
CA LEU A 568 -8.45 -30.57 -29.32
C LEU A 568 -9.53 -30.78 -30.39
N ILE A 569 -10.74 -31.12 -29.98
CA ILE A 569 -11.90 -31.46 -30.80
C ILE A 569 -13.11 -30.65 -30.38
N PRO A 570 -13.18 -29.34 -30.76
CA PRO A 570 -14.27 -28.45 -30.34
C PRO A 570 -15.67 -28.86 -30.79
N ASP A 571 -15.77 -29.68 -31.81
CA ASP A 571 -17.00 -30.20 -32.44
C ASP A 571 -17.29 -31.65 -32.02
N MET A 572 -16.78 -32.13 -30.89
CA MET A 572 -17.05 -33.46 -30.35
C MET A 572 -18.54 -33.58 -29.95
N THR A 573 -19.17 -34.66 -30.39
CA THR A 573 -20.57 -34.94 -30.06
C THR A 573 -20.70 -35.55 -28.64
N ASN A 574 -21.86 -35.44 -28.02
CA ASN A 574 -22.11 -36.02 -26.71
C ASN A 574 -21.91 -37.55 -26.70
N GLU A 575 -22.17 -38.22 -27.84
CA GLU A 575 -21.95 -39.65 -28.02
C GLU A 575 -20.46 -40.00 -28.07
N GLU A 576 -19.67 -39.21 -28.81
CA GLU A 576 -18.22 -39.33 -28.86
C GLU A 576 -17.59 -39.06 -27.48
N GLU A 577 -18.13 -38.09 -26.74
CA GLU A 577 -17.70 -37.74 -25.39
C GLU A 577 -17.88 -38.91 -24.42
N GLN A 578 -19.07 -39.54 -24.44
CA GLN A 578 -19.35 -40.71 -23.63
C GLN A 578 -18.46 -41.91 -23.99
N MET A 579 -18.24 -42.15 -25.29
CA MET A 579 -17.38 -43.27 -25.75
C MET A 579 -15.90 -43.00 -25.40
N LEU A 580 -15.46 -41.73 -25.38
CA LEU A 580 -14.12 -41.34 -24.95
C LEU A 580 -13.94 -41.61 -23.45
N ASP A 581 -14.91 -41.25 -22.61
CA ASP A 581 -14.92 -41.50 -21.17
C ASP A 581 -14.72 -43.01 -20.88
N GLU A 582 -15.51 -43.84 -21.54
CA GLU A 582 -15.38 -45.33 -21.41
C GLU A 582 -14.01 -45.83 -21.89
N ALA A 583 -13.48 -45.27 -22.98
CA ALA A 583 -12.15 -45.65 -23.51
C ALA A 583 -11.04 -45.26 -22.53
N LEU A 584 -11.16 -44.13 -21.88
CA LEU A 584 -10.25 -43.66 -20.83
C LEU A 584 -10.27 -44.64 -19.64
N ILE A 585 -11.47 -44.98 -19.10
CA ILE A 585 -11.62 -45.94 -17.99
C ILE A 585 -10.98 -47.27 -18.35
N ARG A 586 -11.23 -47.79 -19.56
CA ARG A 586 -10.63 -49.04 -20.04
C ARG A 586 -9.11 -48.97 -20.17
N THR A 587 -8.60 -47.83 -20.62
CA THR A 587 -7.16 -47.63 -20.76
C THR A 587 -6.47 -47.66 -19.39
N TYR A 588 -6.96 -46.95 -18.40
CA TYR A 588 -6.43 -47.02 -17.04
C TYR A 588 -6.58 -48.43 -16.41
N GLY A 589 -7.69 -49.08 -16.69
CA GLY A 589 -7.96 -50.44 -16.24
C GLY A 589 -6.91 -51.46 -16.69
N LYS A 590 -6.29 -51.29 -17.89
CA LYS A 590 -5.17 -52.14 -18.36
C LYS A 590 -3.94 -52.04 -17.48
N PHE A 591 -3.74 -50.90 -16.81
CA PHE A 591 -2.65 -50.66 -15.88
C PHE A 591 -3.04 -51.00 -14.43
N GLY A 592 -4.22 -51.57 -14.23
CA GLY A 592 -4.77 -51.94 -12.91
C GLY A 592 -5.12 -50.71 -12.07
N ILE A 593 -5.47 -49.59 -12.71
CA ILE A 593 -5.91 -48.32 -12.07
C ILE A 593 -7.42 -48.24 -12.19
N THR A 594 -8.10 -48.10 -11.07
CA THR A 594 -9.56 -48.05 -10.93
C THR A 594 -10.00 -46.82 -10.14
N HIS A 595 -11.31 -46.70 -9.87
CA HIS A 595 -11.84 -45.64 -9.02
C HIS A 595 -11.41 -45.76 -7.54
N ASP A 596 -10.83 -46.87 -7.14
CA ASP A 596 -10.17 -47.01 -5.84
C ASP A 596 -8.82 -46.28 -5.88
N ASN A 597 -8.65 -45.30 -4.98
CA ASN A 597 -7.44 -44.48 -4.92
C ASN A 597 -6.18 -45.31 -4.60
N ASP A 598 -6.27 -46.38 -3.85
CA ASP A 598 -5.14 -47.29 -3.57
C ASP A 598 -4.62 -48.00 -4.83
N SER A 599 -5.49 -48.18 -5.82
CA SER A 599 -5.11 -48.80 -7.10
C SER A 599 -4.08 -48.01 -7.91
N VAL A 600 -3.88 -46.71 -7.60
CA VAL A 600 -2.94 -45.83 -8.30
C VAL A 600 -1.49 -46.06 -7.86
N TYR A 601 -1.28 -46.63 -6.66
CA TYR A 601 0.04 -46.82 -6.08
C TYR A 601 0.60 -48.22 -6.35
N GLU A 602 1.90 -48.31 -6.59
CA GLU A 602 2.67 -49.57 -6.55
C GLU A 602 3.02 -49.87 -5.09
N ASP A 603 3.50 -48.88 -4.35
CA ASP A 603 3.74 -48.96 -2.90
C ASP A 603 3.36 -47.61 -2.28
N ARG A 604 2.27 -47.60 -1.56
CA ARG A 604 1.76 -46.40 -0.89
C ARG A 604 2.55 -46.02 0.35
N ASN A 605 3.16 -47.01 1.03
CA ASN A 605 3.88 -46.78 2.29
C ASN A 605 5.32 -46.34 2.06
N ALA A 606 5.80 -46.29 0.82
CA ALA A 606 7.08 -45.72 0.49
C ALA A 606 7.09 -44.22 0.74
N VAL A 607 8.25 -43.66 1.08
CA VAL A 607 8.38 -42.19 1.26
C VAL A 607 9.39 -41.66 0.23
N PRO A 608 8.94 -40.90 -0.77
CA PRO A 608 7.54 -40.58 -1.16
C PRO A 608 6.80 -41.80 -1.72
N PRO A 609 5.43 -41.83 -1.67
CA PRO A 609 4.62 -42.93 -2.22
C PRO A 609 4.99 -43.23 -3.67
N LYS A 610 5.16 -44.53 -3.99
CA LYS A 610 5.54 -44.98 -5.33
C LYS A 610 4.29 -45.21 -6.17
N MET A 611 4.13 -44.40 -7.23
CA MET A 611 3.01 -44.51 -8.17
C MET A 611 3.26 -45.66 -9.17
N LYS A 612 2.18 -46.25 -9.68
CA LYS A 612 2.27 -47.18 -10.84
C LYS A 612 2.72 -46.45 -12.09
N THR A 613 3.22 -47.19 -13.07
CA THR A 613 3.44 -46.66 -14.41
C THR A 613 2.10 -46.23 -15.01
N MET A 614 2.02 -44.99 -15.46
CA MET A 614 0.81 -44.38 -16.01
C MET A 614 0.67 -44.66 -17.51
N PRO A 615 -0.54 -44.80 -18.03
CA PRO A 615 -0.75 -44.89 -19.47
C PRO A 615 -0.26 -43.61 -20.17
N ILE A 616 0.06 -43.73 -21.47
CA ILE A 616 0.37 -42.61 -22.36
C ILE A 616 -0.68 -42.51 -23.47
N LEU A 617 -0.64 -41.41 -24.26
CA LEU A 617 -1.63 -41.24 -25.33
C LEU A 617 -1.66 -42.38 -26.36
N GLY A 618 -0.53 -43.10 -26.55
CA GLY A 618 -0.45 -44.29 -27.37
C GLY A 618 -1.36 -45.41 -26.90
N ASP A 619 -1.40 -45.65 -25.60
CA ASP A 619 -2.24 -46.68 -25.00
C ASP A 619 -3.73 -46.36 -25.18
N LEU A 620 -4.09 -45.07 -25.05
CA LEU A 620 -5.45 -44.62 -25.33
C LEU A 620 -5.79 -44.73 -26.82
N HIS A 621 -4.85 -44.40 -27.70
CA HIS A 621 -5.03 -44.47 -29.15
C HIS A 621 -5.36 -45.91 -29.57
N GLU A 622 -4.65 -46.89 -29.03
CA GLU A 622 -4.96 -48.31 -29.28
C GLU A 622 -6.38 -48.69 -28.84
N GLU A 623 -6.85 -48.14 -27.72
CA GLU A 623 -8.19 -48.42 -27.23
C GLU A 623 -9.27 -47.74 -28.09
N LEU A 624 -9.03 -46.51 -28.52
CA LEU A 624 -9.94 -45.77 -29.41
C LEU A 624 -10.10 -46.40 -30.80
N GLN A 625 -9.09 -47.12 -31.30
CA GLN A 625 -9.17 -47.82 -32.60
C GLN A 625 -10.11 -48.99 -32.61
N LYS A 626 -10.47 -49.56 -31.43
CA LYS A 626 -11.31 -50.78 -31.32
C LYS A 626 -12.80 -50.49 -31.56
N ASN A 627 -13.22 -49.24 -31.43
CA ASN A 627 -14.65 -48.89 -31.58
C ASN A 627 -14.84 -47.96 -32.78
N GLU A 628 -15.81 -48.25 -33.62
CA GLU A 628 -16.14 -47.46 -34.82
C GLU A 628 -16.48 -46.01 -34.49
N MET A 629 -17.19 -45.76 -33.40
CA MET A 629 -17.61 -44.42 -32.93
C MET A 629 -16.42 -43.54 -32.49
N THR A 630 -15.32 -44.11 -32.04
CA THR A 630 -14.14 -43.39 -31.56
C THR A 630 -13.03 -43.30 -32.63
N LYS A 631 -13.22 -43.86 -33.84
CA LYS A 631 -12.21 -43.79 -34.90
C LYS A 631 -11.83 -42.38 -35.30
N ARG A 632 -12.78 -41.44 -35.34
CA ARG A 632 -12.50 -40.04 -35.60
C ARG A 632 -11.54 -39.45 -34.58
N ILE A 633 -11.79 -39.69 -33.29
CA ILE A 633 -10.94 -39.28 -32.18
C ILE A 633 -9.56 -39.93 -32.31
N ALA A 634 -9.48 -41.24 -32.61
CA ALA A 634 -8.24 -41.98 -32.82
C ALA A 634 -7.37 -41.31 -33.92
N VAL A 635 -7.99 -40.95 -35.06
CA VAL A 635 -7.28 -40.26 -36.14
C VAL A 635 -6.70 -38.92 -35.73
N ILE A 636 -7.42 -38.15 -34.88
CA ILE A 636 -6.92 -36.88 -34.36
C ILE A 636 -5.78 -37.09 -33.36
N VAL A 637 -5.92 -38.08 -32.46
CA VAL A 637 -4.90 -38.46 -31.46
C VAL A 637 -3.65 -39.05 -32.12
N SER A 638 -3.74 -39.68 -33.29
CA SER A 638 -2.59 -40.23 -34.01
C SER A 638 -1.49 -39.18 -34.29
N ARG A 639 -1.83 -37.88 -34.38
CA ARG A 639 -0.88 -36.79 -34.48
C ARG A 639 0.09 -36.75 -33.32
N PHE A 640 -0.34 -37.13 -32.13
CA PHE A 640 0.47 -37.20 -30.92
C PHE A 640 1.22 -38.50 -30.76
N VAL A 641 0.77 -39.60 -31.41
CA VAL A 641 1.36 -40.92 -31.24
C VAL A 641 2.39 -41.24 -32.30
N THR A 642 2.06 -41.03 -33.58
CA THR A 642 2.90 -41.36 -34.73
C THR A 642 3.19 -40.13 -35.59
N GLY A 643 2.55 -39.00 -35.33
CA GLY A 643 2.62 -37.79 -36.15
C GLY A 643 3.64 -36.77 -35.63
N SER A 644 3.48 -35.54 -36.10
CA SER A 644 4.41 -34.43 -35.85
C SER A 644 4.55 -34.00 -34.38
N ALA A 645 3.64 -34.40 -33.52
CA ALA A 645 3.62 -34.06 -32.07
C ALA A 645 3.95 -35.28 -31.18
N GLN A 646 4.72 -36.22 -31.66
CA GLN A 646 5.07 -37.47 -30.97
C GLN A 646 5.80 -37.27 -29.65
N SER A 647 6.47 -36.13 -29.46
CA SER A 647 7.10 -35.75 -28.18
C SER A 647 6.13 -35.73 -26.99
N PHE A 648 4.83 -35.61 -27.21
CA PHE A 648 3.83 -35.64 -26.15
C PHE A 648 3.40 -37.06 -25.75
N ASN A 649 3.87 -38.08 -26.44
CA ASN A 649 3.53 -39.50 -26.19
C ASN A 649 4.64 -40.19 -25.39
N GLN A 650 5.03 -39.64 -24.25
CA GLN A 650 6.07 -40.21 -23.38
C GLN A 650 5.68 -40.00 -21.92
N GLN A 651 6.34 -40.71 -21.02
CA GLN A 651 6.24 -40.49 -19.58
C GLN A 651 6.81 -39.11 -19.23
N THR A 652 6.28 -38.49 -18.17
CA THR A 652 6.80 -37.22 -17.68
C THR A 652 8.28 -37.33 -17.30
N ASN A 653 9.11 -36.48 -17.90
CA ASN A 653 10.56 -36.44 -17.68
C ASN A 653 11.04 -35.07 -17.16
N VAL A 654 10.13 -34.23 -16.75
CA VAL A 654 10.43 -32.90 -16.18
C VAL A 654 10.05 -32.86 -14.70
N ASP A 655 10.84 -32.13 -13.91
CA ASP A 655 10.56 -31.90 -12.49
C ASP A 655 10.28 -30.41 -12.23
N LEU A 656 9.31 -30.12 -11.35
CA LEU A 656 8.96 -28.76 -10.95
C LEU A 656 9.38 -28.48 -9.50
N SER A 657 10.54 -28.98 -9.06
CA SER A 657 11.06 -28.76 -7.70
C SER A 657 11.79 -27.41 -7.57
N ASN A 658 12.29 -26.86 -8.67
CA ASN A 658 13.00 -25.59 -8.66
C ASN A 658 12.10 -24.43 -8.22
N LYS A 659 12.69 -23.44 -7.58
CA LYS A 659 11.95 -22.24 -7.12
C LYS A 659 11.63 -21.24 -8.24
N TYR A 660 12.21 -21.38 -9.44
CA TYR A 660 11.94 -20.53 -10.60
C TYR A 660 11.87 -21.39 -11.87
N ILE A 661 10.68 -21.56 -12.39
CA ILE A 661 10.41 -22.46 -13.51
C ILE A 661 9.73 -21.72 -14.63
N VAL A 662 10.23 -21.88 -15.83
CA VAL A 662 9.66 -21.34 -17.06
C VAL A 662 9.25 -22.48 -17.97
N LEU A 663 7.96 -22.51 -18.34
CA LEU A 663 7.38 -23.43 -19.33
C LEU A 663 7.23 -22.66 -20.65
N ASP A 664 8.12 -22.89 -21.57
CA ASP A 664 8.16 -22.24 -22.89
C ASP A 664 7.31 -23.05 -23.88
N LEU A 665 6.26 -22.43 -24.38
CA LEU A 665 5.30 -22.98 -25.34
C LEU A 665 5.36 -22.26 -26.70
N SER A 666 6.33 -21.38 -26.93
CA SER A 666 6.36 -20.45 -28.08
C SER A 666 6.45 -21.11 -29.44
N GLU A 667 6.86 -22.39 -29.51
CA GLU A 667 6.89 -23.14 -30.78
C GLU A 667 5.57 -23.85 -31.09
N LEU A 668 4.63 -23.89 -30.14
CA LEU A 668 3.28 -24.40 -30.39
C LEU A 668 2.48 -23.36 -31.19
N LYS A 669 1.80 -23.80 -32.24
CA LYS A 669 1.00 -22.93 -33.10
C LYS A 669 -0.42 -23.42 -33.29
N GLY A 670 -1.35 -22.51 -33.55
CA GLY A 670 -2.75 -22.78 -33.83
C GLY A 670 -3.40 -23.60 -32.71
N LYS A 671 -4.12 -24.65 -33.02
CA LYS A 671 -4.84 -25.48 -32.03
C LYS A 671 -3.95 -26.17 -30.98
N LEU A 672 -2.64 -26.32 -31.23
CA LEU A 672 -1.73 -26.93 -30.24
C LEU A 672 -1.33 -25.99 -29.12
N LEU A 673 -1.41 -24.70 -29.30
CA LEU A 673 -1.01 -23.73 -28.27
C LEU A 673 -1.95 -23.77 -27.07
N PRO A 674 -3.29 -23.62 -27.19
CA PRO A 674 -4.19 -23.76 -26.03
C PRO A 674 -4.08 -25.13 -25.36
N VAL A 675 -3.88 -26.19 -26.13
CA VAL A 675 -3.68 -27.56 -25.63
C VAL A 675 -2.41 -27.65 -24.77
N GLY A 676 -1.29 -27.12 -25.26
CA GLY A 676 -0.03 -27.09 -24.52
C GLY A 676 -0.11 -26.23 -23.27
N MET A 677 -0.81 -25.08 -23.33
CA MET A 677 -1.07 -24.25 -22.16
C MET A 677 -1.88 -25.01 -21.08
N MET A 678 -2.90 -25.78 -21.51
CA MET A 678 -3.69 -26.59 -20.61
C MET A 678 -2.85 -27.66 -19.92
N ILE A 679 -1.98 -28.37 -20.67
CA ILE A 679 -1.05 -29.38 -20.11
C ILE A 679 -0.13 -28.74 -19.07
N ALA A 680 0.47 -27.60 -19.40
CA ALA A 680 1.38 -26.89 -18.49
C ALA A 680 0.65 -26.40 -17.23
N LEU A 681 -0.57 -25.87 -17.42
CA LEU A 681 -1.39 -25.35 -16.33
C LEU A 681 -1.84 -26.47 -15.38
N ASP A 682 -2.30 -27.59 -15.90
CA ASP A 682 -2.69 -28.80 -15.13
C ASP A 682 -1.52 -29.29 -14.27
N TYR A 683 -0.32 -29.42 -14.86
CA TYR A 683 0.85 -29.88 -14.13
C TYR A 683 1.30 -28.92 -13.03
N VAL A 684 1.31 -27.63 -13.32
CA VAL A 684 1.65 -26.61 -12.31
C VAL A 684 0.59 -26.56 -11.21
N TRP A 685 -0.68 -26.72 -11.57
CA TRP A 685 -1.79 -26.69 -10.62
C TRP A 685 -1.69 -27.82 -9.60
N ASP A 686 -1.34 -29.03 -10.03
CA ASP A 686 -1.10 -30.15 -9.13
C ASP A 686 0.05 -29.85 -8.15
N LYS A 687 1.13 -29.23 -8.61
CA LYS A 687 2.24 -28.79 -7.75
C LYS A 687 1.83 -27.69 -6.75
N ILE A 688 0.93 -26.82 -7.13
CA ILE A 688 0.43 -25.78 -6.22
C ILE A 688 -0.42 -26.41 -5.12
N LYS A 689 -1.25 -27.38 -5.45
CA LYS A 689 -2.09 -28.09 -4.46
C LYS A 689 -1.29 -28.91 -3.44
N SER A 690 -0.09 -29.38 -3.81
CA SER A 690 0.66 -30.35 -3.01
C SER A 690 1.14 -29.85 -1.64
N ASP A 691 1.33 -28.55 -1.43
CA ASP A 691 1.83 -28.01 -0.16
C ASP A 691 1.23 -26.61 0.10
N ARG A 692 0.37 -26.50 1.11
CA ARG A 692 -0.30 -25.22 1.45
C ARG A 692 0.57 -24.27 2.29
N THR A 693 1.67 -24.76 2.83
CA THR A 693 2.54 -23.98 3.73
C THR A 693 3.48 -23.04 2.98
N LYS A 694 3.82 -23.37 1.73
CA LYS A 694 4.73 -22.60 0.90
C LYS A 694 4.01 -21.56 0.05
N LYS A 695 4.60 -20.36 -0.02
CA LYS A 695 4.11 -19.31 -0.93
C LYS A 695 4.51 -19.64 -2.37
N LYS A 696 3.56 -19.59 -3.28
CA LYS A 696 3.75 -19.94 -4.68
C LYS A 696 3.04 -18.92 -5.58
N ALA A 697 3.54 -18.73 -6.79
CA ALA A 697 2.91 -17.89 -7.80
C ALA A 697 2.87 -18.64 -9.14
N ILE A 698 1.69 -18.74 -9.75
CA ILE A 698 1.54 -19.11 -11.14
C ILE A 698 1.37 -17.84 -11.97
N MET A 699 2.23 -17.68 -12.97
CA MET A 699 2.24 -16.54 -13.87
C MET A 699 1.90 -17.00 -15.29
N ILE A 700 0.80 -16.49 -15.82
CA ILE A 700 0.28 -16.88 -17.13
C ILE A 700 0.38 -15.68 -18.05
N ASP A 701 1.34 -15.71 -18.97
CA ASP A 701 1.43 -14.71 -20.02
C ASP A 701 0.39 -15.01 -21.10
N GLU A 702 -0.19 -13.95 -21.68
CA GLU A 702 -1.21 -14.04 -22.76
C GLU A 702 -2.38 -14.99 -22.42
N ILE A 703 -2.93 -14.86 -21.19
CA ILE A 703 -4.01 -15.72 -20.69
C ILE A 703 -5.26 -15.75 -21.60
N TRP A 704 -5.46 -14.70 -22.44
CA TRP A 704 -6.56 -14.63 -23.39
C TRP A 704 -6.61 -15.83 -24.37
N GLN A 705 -5.47 -16.48 -24.60
CA GLN A 705 -5.40 -17.72 -25.38
C GLN A 705 -6.27 -18.85 -24.81
N LEU A 706 -6.56 -18.86 -23.51
CA LEU A 706 -7.38 -19.85 -22.83
C LEU A 706 -8.80 -19.37 -22.51
N ILE A 707 -9.03 -18.07 -22.48
CA ILE A 707 -10.32 -17.50 -22.05
C ILE A 707 -10.96 -16.56 -23.08
N GLY A 708 -10.28 -16.29 -24.20
CA GLY A 708 -10.72 -15.35 -25.24
C GLY A 708 -11.75 -15.92 -26.22
N ALA A 709 -12.12 -15.14 -27.22
CA ALA A 709 -13.18 -15.44 -28.18
C ALA A 709 -12.99 -16.76 -28.95
N GLY A 710 -11.75 -17.19 -29.18
CA GLY A 710 -11.43 -18.47 -29.84
C GLY A 710 -11.26 -19.66 -28.91
N SER A 711 -11.49 -19.51 -27.62
CA SER A 711 -11.26 -20.55 -26.60
C SER A 711 -12.52 -21.36 -26.31
N ASN A 712 -12.30 -22.48 -25.58
CA ASN A 712 -13.36 -23.36 -25.11
C ASN A 712 -13.85 -22.94 -23.72
N ARG A 713 -15.15 -23.04 -23.50
CA ARG A 713 -15.81 -22.75 -22.21
C ARG A 713 -15.19 -23.53 -21.05
N MET A 714 -14.92 -24.83 -21.22
CA MET A 714 -14.37 -25.68 -20.15
C MET A 714 -12.97 -25.22 -19.71
N ALA A 715 -12.11 -24.83 -20.66
CA ALA A 715 -10.79 -24.30 -20.35
C ALA A 715 -10.86 -22.96 -19.62
N ALA A 716 -11.80 -22.09 -20.03
CA ALA A 716 -12.02 -20.81 -19.36
C ALA A 716 -12.57 -21.00 -17.92
N GLU A 717 -13.46 -21.97 -17.71
CA GLU A 717 -13.96 -22.34 -16.37
C GLU A 717 -12.82 -22.85 -15.48
N PHE A 718 -11.96 -23.72 -15.98
CA PHE A 718 -10.79 -24.23 -15.25
C PHE A 718 -9.82 -23.09 -14.85
N CYS A 719 -9.50 -22.17 -15.78
CA CYS A 719 -8.71 -21.01 -15.45
C CYS A 719 -9.35 -20.16 -14.34
N LEU A 720 -10.66 -19.90 -14.46
CA LEU A 720 -11.40 -19.12 -13.47
C LEU A 720 -11.43 -19.81 -12.09
N GLU A 721 -11.56 -21.13 -12.06
CA GLU A 721 -11.50 -21.91 -10.82
C GLU A 721 -10.15 -21.69 -10.11
N ILE A 722 -9.02 -21.77 -10.83
CA ILE A 722 -7.71 -21.50 -10.24
C ILE A 722 -7.68 -20.12 -9.57
N PHE A 723 -8.14 -19.06 -10.25
CA PHE A 723 -8.17 -17.72 -9.67
C PHE A 723 -9.07 -17.60 -8.43
N LYS A 724 -10.11 -18.41 -8.32
CA LYS A 724 -11.03 -18.44 -7.16
C LYS A 724 -10.42 -19.13 -5.95
N VAL A 725 -9.74 -20.27 -6.15
CA VAL A 725 -9.38 -21.18 -5.06
C VAL A 725 -7.90 -21.17 -4.68
N ILE A 726 -7.00 -20.67 -5.52
CA ILE A 726 -5.54 -20.73 -5.34
C ILE A 726 -5.06 -20.17 -4.00
N ARG A 727 -5.76 -19.18 -3.44
CA ARG A 727 -5.49 -18.65 -2.11
C ARG A 727 -5.49 -19.74 -1.04
N GLY A 728 -6.43 -20.71 -1.11
CA GLY A 728 -6.53 -21.83 -0.15
C GLY A 728 -5.30 -22.74 -0.16
N PHE A 729 -4.49 -22.68 -1.21
CA PHE A 729 -3.26 -23.45 -1.38
C PHE A 729 -1.99 -22.61 -1.21
N GLY A 730 -2.09 -21.44 -0.55
CA GLY A 730 -0.93 -20.55 -0.35
C GLY A 730 -0.42 -19.89 -1.63
N GLY A 731 -1.21 -19.90 -2.71
CA GLY A 731 -0.82 -19.45 -4.02
C GLY A 731 -1.36 -18.09 -4.44
N ALA A 732 -0.72 -17.51 -5.47
CA ALA A 732 -1.15 -16.33 -6.21
C ALA A 732 -1.26 -16.65 -7.70
N ALA A 733 -2.37 -16.28 -8.34
CA ALA A 733 -2.52 -16.33 -9.79
C ALA A 733 -2.25 -14.95 -10.39
N ILE A 734 -1.26 -14.87 -11.28
CA ILE A 734 -0.84 -13.66 -11.95
C ILE A 734 -1.05 -13.84 -13.43
N SER A 735 -1.85 -12.97 -14.04
CA SER A 735 -2.10 -13.00 -15.48
C SER A 735 -1.59 -11.74 -16.16
N ALA A 736 -1.09 -11.89 -17.38
CA ALA A 736 -0.81 -10.79 -18.29
C ALA A 736 -1.63 -10.92 -19.56
N THR A 737 -2.12 -9.80 -20.08
CA THR A 737 -2.81 -9.76 -21.38
C THR A 737 -2.50 -8.46 -22.12
N GLN A 738 -2.37 -8.56 -23.43
CA GLN A 738 -2.20 -7.41 -24.32
C GLN A 738 -3.45 -7.12 -25.14
N ASP A 739 -4.31 -8.09 -25.29
CA ASP A 739 -5.54 -7.98 -26.07
C ASP A 739 -6.74 -8.01 -25.12
N LEU A 740 -7.28 -6.84 -24.83
CA LEU A 740 -8.43 -6.70 -23.94
C LEU A 740 -9.72 -7.10 -24.66
N SER A 741 -9.80 -6.92 -25.98
CA SER A 741 -10.99 -7.30 -26.75
C SER A 741 -11.15 -8.81 -26.76
N ASP A 742 -10.09 -9.55 -27.01
CA ASP A 742 -10.10 -11.01 -26.95
C ASP A 742 -10.25 -11.53 -25.52
N PHE A 743 -9.61 -10.89 -24.53
CA PHE A 743 -9.75 -11.26 -23.11
C PHE A 743 -11.21 -11.19 -22.62
N PHE A 744 -12.02 -10.30 -23.18
CA PHE A 744 -13.46 -10.20 -22.92
C PHE A 744 -14.33 -10.82 -24.02
N GLY A 745 -13.76 -11.58 -24.96
CA GLY A 745 -14.47 -12.07 -26.13
C GLY A 745 -15.40 -13.26 -25.88
N LEU A 746 -15.13 -14.10 -24.89
CA LEU A 746 -15.91 -15.30 -24.62
C LEU A 746 -17.11 -14.99 -23.68
N GLU A 747 -18.32 -15.42 -24.08
CA GLU A 747 -19.58 -15.23 -23.34
C GLU A 747 -19.75 -13.79 -22.83
N ASP A 748 -19.71 -12.81 -23.70
CA ASP A 748 -19.84 -11.38 -23.38
C ASP A 748 -18.88 -10.89 -22.28
N GLY A 749 -17.70 -11.47 -22.20
CA GLY A 749 -16.66 -11.10 -21.23
C GLY A 749 -16.85 -11.66 -19.83
N ARG A 750 -17.70 -12.63 -19.63
CA ARG A 750 -17.97 -13.22 -18.32
C ARG A 750 -16.70 -13.70 -17.62
N TYR A 751 -15.85 -14.45 -18.31
CA TYR A 751 -14.62 -15.00 -17.75
C TYR A 751 -13.56 -13.94 -17.47
N GLY A 752 -13.32 -13.03 -18.40
CA GLY A 752 -12.39 -11.92 -18.23
C GLY A 752 -12.78 -11.02 -17.04
N ARG A 753 -14.06 -10.62 -16.97
CA ARG A 753 -14.58 -9.86 -15.81
C ARG A 753 -14.43 -10.64 -14.49
N ALA A 754 -14.70 -11.93 -14.50
CA ALA A 754 -14.59 -12.75 -13.31
C ALA A 754 -13.14 -12.87 -12.83
N ILE A 755 -12.15 -13.05 -13.73
CA ILE A 755 -10.72 -13.07 -13.38
C ILE A 755 -10.27 -11.73 -12.81
N ILE A 756 -10.64 -10.61 -13.43
CA ILE A 756 -10.34 -9.26 -12.91
C ILE A 756 -10.95 -9.05 -11.53
N ASN A 757 -12.18 -9.46 -11.30
CA ASN A 757 -12.86 -9.31 -10.01
C ASN A 757 -12.27 -10.20 -8.92
N ASN A 758 -11.75 -11.39 -9.28
CA ASN A 758 -11.04 -12.28 -8.38
C ASN A 758 -9.55 -11.93 -8.20
N SER A 759 -9.07 -10.85 -8.80
CA SER A 759 -7.72 -10.30 -8.59
C SER A 759 -7.81 -8.96 -7.91
N LYS A 760 -7.35 -8.89 -6.65
CA LYS A 760 -7.41 -7.64 -5.87
C LYS A 760 -6.32 -6.66 -6.27
N ASN A 761 -5.24 -7.16 -6.84
CA ASN A 761 -4.14 -6.34 -7.29
C ASN A 761 -4.14 -6.24 -8.84
N LYS A 762 -3.84 -5.06 -9.35
CA LYS A 762 -3.74 -4.81 -10.79
C LYS A 762 -2.59 -3.87 -11.08
N ILE A 763 -1.86 -4.15 -12.15
CA ILE A 763 -0.86 -3.26 -12.72
C ILE A 763 -1.36 -2.90 -14.11
N ILE A 764 -1.70 -1.64 -14.31
CA ILE A 764 -2.24 -1.13 -15.58
C ILE A 764 -1.17 -0.25 -16.21
N LEU A 765 -0.55 -0.76 -17.24
CA LEU A 765 0.41 -0.02 -18.08
C LEU A 765 -0.34 0.88 -19.07
N ASN A 766 0.35 1.42 -20.07
CA ASN A 766 -0.30 2.18 -21.13
C ASN A 766 -1.42 1.37 -21.81
N LEU A 767 -2.57 2.01 -22.00
CA LEU A 767 -3.70 1.51 -22.79
C LEU A 767 -4.09 2.55 -23.84
N GLU A 768 -4.56 2.09 -25.00
CA GLU A 768 -5.17 2.96 -25.97
C GLU A 768 -6.48 3.56 -25.42
N PRO A 769 -6.88 4.77 -25.87
CA PRO A 769 -8.07 5.44 -25.34
C PRO A 769 -9.35 4.59 -25.35
N ASP A 770 -9.59 3.85 -26.42
CA ASP A 770 -10.78 3.00 -26.58
C ASP A 770 -10.73 1.80 -25.63
N GLU A 771 -9.56 1.20 -25.46
CA GLU A 771 -9.34 0.09 -24.52
C GLU A 771 -9.52 0.54 -23.05
N ALA A 772 -8.98 1.72 -22.70
CA ALA A 772 -9.10 2.29 -21.36
C ALA A 772 -10.56 2.60 -21.00
N GLU A 773 -11.32 3.13 -21.96
CA GLU A 773 -12.76 3.40 -21.77
C GLU A 773 -13.57 2.10 -21.69
N PHE A 774 -13.23 1.09 -22.51
CA PHE A 774 -13.86 -0.23 -22.48
C PHE A 774 -13.74 -0.94 -21.11
N VAL A 775 -12.57 -0.85 -20.46
CA VAL A 775 -12.37 -1.47 -19.14
C VAL A 775 -12.74 -0.57 -17.96
N ARG A 776 -13.16 0.66 -18.20
CA ARG A 776 -13.45 1.65 -17.17
C ARG A 776 -14.32 1.11 -16.05
N ASP A 777 -15.48 0.56 -16.39
CA ASP A 777 -16.47 0.13 -15.42
C ASP A 777 -16.03 -1.13 -14.66
N THR A 778 -15.34 -2.05 -15.36
CA THR A 778 -14.82 -3.29 -14.76
C THR A 778 -13.69 -3.00 -13.76
N LEU A 779 -12.82 -2.04 -14.08
CA LEU A 779 -11.69 -1.63 -13.23
C LEU A 779 -12.04 -0.48 -12.29
N LYS A 780 -13.25 0.08 -12.41
CA LYS A 780 -13.73 1.25 -11.66
C LYS A 780 -12.76 2.43 -11.78
N LEU A 781 -12.39 2.76 -13.03
CA LEU A 781 -11.46 3.85 -13.32
C LEU A 781 -12.19 5.18 -13.39
N THR A 782 -11.59 6.20 -12.80
CA THR A 782 -12.02 7.60 -12.91
C THR A 782 -11.58 8.20 -14.23
N LYS A 783 -12.22 9.28 -14.68
CA LYS A 783 -11.81 10.01 -15.89
C LYS A 783 -10.36 10.50 -15.81
N THR A 784 -9.90 10.86 -14.62
CA THR A 784 -8.52 11.31 -14.38
C THR A 784 -7.53 10.15 -14.53
N GLU A 785 -7.87 8.96 -14.02
CA GLU A 785 -7.06 7.76 -14.17
C GLU A 785 -6.96 7.32 -15.63
N ILE A 786 -8.06 7.33 -16.36
CA ILE A 786 -8.06 7.03 -17.81
C ILE A 786 -7.11 7.98 -18.55
N ARG A 787 -7.23 9.29 -18.31
CA ARG A 787 -6.31 10.28 -18.91
C ARG A 787 -4.84 10.04 -18.55
N SER A 788 -4.57 9.53 -17.38
CA SER A 788 -3.20 9.21 -16.95
C SER A 788 -2.71 7.95 -17.67
N ILE A 789 -3.49 6.87 -17.67
CA ILE A 789 -3.15 5.57 -18.27
C ILE A 789 -2.88 5.71 -19.77
N THR A 790 -3.71 6.49 -20.49
CA THR A 790 -3.55 6.71 -21.93
C THR A 790 -2.32 7.56 -22.31
N ARG A 791 -1.68 8.19 -21.32
CA ARG A 791 -0.48 9.04 -21.48
C ARG A 791 0.77 8.44 -20.87
N PHE A 792 0.68 7.25 -20.31
CA PHE A 792 1.84 6.61 -19.71
C PHE A 792 2.90 6.31 -20.77
N GLU A 793 4.13 6.59 -20.41
CA GLU A 793 5.30 6.15 -21.17
C GLU A 793 5.65 4.71 -20.83
N ARG A 794 6.56 4.11 -21.58
CA ARG A 794 7.05 2.76 -21.32
C ARG A 794 7.68 2.70 -19.91
N GLY A 795 7.21 1.77 -19.09
CA GLY A 795 7.64 1.62 -17.69
C GLY A 795 6.85 2.45 -16.69
N GLU A 796 5.85 3.23 -17.12
CA GLU A 796 4.88 3.85 -16.23
C GLU A 796 3.65 2.95 -16.08
N ALA A 797 3.07 2.91 -14.87
CA ALA A 797 1.91 2.09 -14.56
C ALA A 797 1.02 2.71 -13.49
N LEU A 798 -0.26 2.36 -13.49
CA LEU A 798 -1.16 2.55 -12.35
C LEU A 798 -1.22 1.26 -11.56
N ILE A 799 -0.72 1.28 -10.32
CA ILE A 799 -0.85 0.16 -9.39
C ILE A 799 -2.18 0.32 -8.65
N CYS A 800 -3.00 -0.72 -8.72
CA CYS A 800 -4.23 -0.81 -7.94
C CYS A 800 -4.08 -1.96 -6.95
N SER A 801 -4.21 -1.69 -5.66
CA SER A 801 -4.25 -2.70 -4.60
C SER A 801 -5.40 -2.36 -3.66
N ASN A 802 -6.34 -3.29 -3.53
CA ASN A 802 -7.59 -3.07 -2.81
C ASN A 802 -8.32 -1.80 -3.29
N ASN A 803 -8.42 -0.78 -2.42
CA ASN A 803 -9.06 0.49 -2.72
C ASN A 803 -8.06 1.62 -3.04
N SER A 804 -6.76 1.33 -3.00
CA SER A 804 -5.71 2.31 -3.25
C SER A 804 -5.20 2.19 -4.68
N LYS A 805 -4.99 3.33 -5.33
CA LYS A 805 -4.46 3.42 -6.68
C LYS A 805 -3.33 4.44 -6.70
N VAL A 806 -2.21 4.12 -7.30
CA VAL A 806 -1.01 4.97 -7.32
C VAL A 806 -0.31 4.88 -8.68
N PRO A 807 -0.07 5.99 -9.37
CA PRO A 807 0.76 6.00 -10.56
C PRO A 807 2.24 5.86 -10.17
N VAL A 808 2.94 4.93 -10.80
CA VAL A 808 4.33 4.61 -10.51
C VAL A 808 5.19 4.56 -11.76
N ILE A 809 6.51 4.70 -11.54
CA ILE A 809 7.54 4.36 -12.51
C ILE A 809 8.15 3.03 -12.07
N ILE A 810 8.05 2.02 -12.91
CA ILE A 810 8.64 0.70 -12.67
C ILE A 810 10.15 0.81 -12.91
N LYS A 811 10.95 0.63 -11.86
CA LYS A 811 12.41 0.66 -11.93
C LYS A 811 13.00 -0.69 -11.57
N ALA A 812 13.97 -1.14 -12.36
CA ALA A 812 14.81 -2.29 -12.09
C ALA A 812 16.19 -1.85 -11.58
N SER A 813 16.86 -2.68 -10.80
CA SER A 813 18.29 -2.52 -10.52
C SER A 813 19.11 -2.80 -11.80
N LYS A 814 20.39 -2.44 -11.79
CA LYS A 814 21.27 -2.74 -12.95
C LYS A 814 21.27 -4.24 -13.22
N GLU A 815 21.40 -5.05 -12.18
CA GLU A 815 21.44 -6.51 -12.25
C GLU A 815 20.12 -7.09 -12.78
N GLU A 816 18.98 -6.58 -12.32
CA GLU A 816 17.65 -6.98 -12.83
C GLU A 816 17.51 -6.60 -14.30
N GLN A 817 17.85 -5.35 -14.67
CA GLN A 817 17.77 -4.85 -16.05
C GLN A 817 18.60 -5.72 -17.01
N GLU A 818 19.82 -6.07 -16.66
CA GLU A 818 20.68 -6.93 -17.46
C GLU A 818 20.12 -8.33 -17.68
N MET A 819 19.30 -8.83 -16.73
CA MET A 819 18.69 -10.15 -16.86
C MET A 819 17.46 -10.17 -17.76
N ILE A 820 16.66 -9.10 -17.74
CA ILE A 820 15.31 -9.11 -18.33
C ILE A 820 15.13 -8.19 -19.54
N THR A 821 16.10 -7.30 -19.84
CA THR A 821 15.95 -6.39 -20.97
C THR A 821 15.80 -7.12 -22.30
N THR A 822 14.88 -6.63 -23.12
CA THR A 822 14.67 -7.04 -24.51
C THR A 822 15.01 -5.90 -25.47
N ASP A 823 15.45 -4.75 -24.94
CA ASP A 823 15.84 -3.60 -25.76
C ASP A 823 17.14 -3.87 -26.51
N ARG A 824 17.15 -3.59 -27.82
CA ARG A 824 18.27 -3.86 -28.70
C ARG A 824 19.53 -3.08 -28.29
N ALA A 825 19.39 -1.81 -27.98
CA ALA A 825 20.52 -0.95 -27.65
C ALA A 825 21.17 -1.38 -26.32
N GLU A 826 20.34 -1.75 -25.33
CA GLU A 826 20.83 -2.29 -24.06
C GLU A 826 21.50 -3.65 -24.23
N LEU A 827 20.96 -4.52 -25.10
CA LEU A 827 21.58 -5.81 -25.42
C LEU A 827 22.94 -5.65 -26.10
N GLU A 828 23.07 -4.70 -27.01
CA GLU A 828 24.34 -4.37 -27.67
C GLU A 828 25.36 -3.81 -26.67
N ALA A 829 24.93 -3.00 -25.71
CA ALA A 829 25.80 -2.50 -24.63
C ALA A 829 26.31 -3.63 -23.72
N ILE A 830 25.43 -4.52 -23.28
CA ILE A 830 25.77 -5.71 -22.47
C ILE A 830 26.75 -6.62 -23.24
N LEU A 831 26.58 -6.79 -24.54
CA LEU A 831 27.51 -7.57 -25.36
C LEU A 831 28.91 -6.95 -25.40
N LYS A 832 29.00 -5.63 -25.57
CA LYS A 832 30.27 -4.91 -25.58
C LYS A 832 31.00 -4.99 -24.22
N GLU A 833 30.28 -4.78 -23.11
CA GLU A 833 30.86 -4.91 -21.77
C GLU A 833 31.45 -6.32 -21.54
N ARG A 834 30.74 -7.37 -21.94
CA ARG A 834 31.21 -8.76 -21.81
C ARG A 834 32.39 -9.12 -22.71
N GLN A 835 32.43 -8.56 -23.90
CA GLN A 835 33.58 -8.74 -24.77
C GLN A 835 34.84 -8.09 -24.17
N GLN A 836 34.70 -6.93 -23.54
CA GLN A 836 35.78 -6.24 -22.83
C GLN A 836 36.23 -6.93 -21.55
N GLU A 837 35.36 -7.68 -20.87
CA GLU A 837 35.68 -8.48 -19.69
C GLU A 837 36.34 -9.83 -20.07
N ALA A 838 36.14 -10.31 -21.28
CA ALA A 838 36.73 -11.58 -21.77
C ALA A 838 38.10 -11.43 -22.44
N ASP A 839 38.40 -10.19 -22.90
CA ASP A 839 39.74 -9.78 -23.40
C ASP A 839 40.59 -9.28 -22.23
#